data_98cff4493303e177c20899ef980efc81
#
_entry.id   98cff4493303e177c20899ef980efc81
#
_cell.length_a   1.000
_cell.length_b   1.000
_cell.length_c   1.000
_cell.angle_alpha   90.00
_cell.angle_beta   90.00
_cell.angle_gamma   90.00
#
_symmetry.space_group_name_H-M   'P 1'
#
loop_
_entity.id
_entity.type
_entity.pdbx_description
1 polymer ?
#
loop_
_entity_poly.entity_id
_entity_poly.type
_entity_poly.pdbx_seq_one_letter_code
_entity_poly.pdbx_strand_id
1 'polypeptide(L)'
;MKLLVIDSNSIVNRAFYGIKLLSTKGGEYTNAIYGYLNILLKLKEACNPDAIAAAFDVHAPTFRHKMYDEYKAGRHAMPDELRAQIPKLKELLNLIGIKTVECEGWEADDILGTLAEACRKNSDECFIATGDRDSLQLAHGGVKVLLARTKMGQAVTDVYDENAIMQEYGITPQALIQVKALQGDSSDNIPGVAGVGAKTALDLIQRFSTVDNIYEHIDEIDVKNSVREKLKAGKDNAYLSLKLGEISTEAPIETDINAYRITQGNPQKASAEFARLELFSLIDKFSLSKSDAVCADKPKEEIKITKKEFSNATELLDILNKSENGEVYFYPVIDGNEITRLCFANGNEVLCISSCEECFEPFVKEFFESDLKKYSYSVKHLHRLACSLGTECKNAGGDLMLSAYLLRPSDSNYSIDRLCLEYGVVLPEYKNSLGSDEEEISFASVMKPLFDKTNQLLAEANQTALLNEIELPLARVLARMETAGFEVDKNGIEEFSARLSSRIKELTASIFELAGREFNLNSPKQLGVVLFEEMGIPCKKKTKSGYSTSAEVLEELAPDYPVISLILEYRSLSKLKSTYCDGLLKVIAQDGRIHTSFNQVEARTGRISSLEPNLQNIPIRTELGREMRKFFTAGEGCELIDADYSQIELRVLADLANDENMINSFNNGEDIHRTTAAQVFNLPQEMVTPIMRSRAKAVNFGIVYGIGAFSLAKDIGVTNKEAKEYIDGYLKHFSGVASYMNRMIEGAKDKGYSETLFKRRRYLPELSSGNRMLRAFGERVARNMPIQGTAADIIKIAMVKVDRRLTEEKMKSRLILQVHDELIVEAPEEEAQRALAIVKEEMENACKMKVTLIADGKIAKTWYDAH
;
A
#
# COMPACT_ATOMS: atom_id res chain seq x y z
N MET A 1 -25.35 -29.49 12.38
CA MET A 1 -24.94 -28.46 11.43
C MET A 1 -23.98 -27.48 12.11
N LYS A 2 -23.23 -26.72 11.33
CA LYS A 2 -22.37 -25.62 11.84
C LYS A 2 -22.94 -24.29 11.37
N LEU A 3 -23.39 -23.47 12.30
CA LEU A 3 -23.87 -22.12 12.02
C LEU A 3 -22.79 -21.09 12.40
N LEU A 4 -22.50 -20.18 11.49
CA LEU A 4 -21.73 -18.98 11.76
C LEU A 4 -22.69 -17.78 11.84
N VAL A 5 -22.80 -17.16 12.99
CA VAL A 5 -23.57 -15.91 13.19
C VAL A 5 -22.58 -14.74 13.29
N ILE A 6 -22.81 -13.71 12.50
CA ILE A 6 -21.89 -12.57 12.40
C ILE A 6 -22.59 -11.33 12.94
N ASP A 7 -22.00 -10.69 13.94
CA ASP A 7 -22.30 -9.33 14.34
C ASP A 7 -21.76 -8.37 13.25
N SER A 8 -22.62 -8.10 12.28
CA SER A 8 -22.19 -7.36 11.10
C SER A 8 -21.87 -5.90 11.39
N ASN A 9 -22.53 -5.29 12.36
CA ASN A 9 -22.25 -3.91 12.74
C ASN A 9 -20.88 -3.77 13.38
N SER A 10 -20.51 -4.69 14.28
CA SER A 10 -19.18 -4.70 14.88
C SER A 10 -18.08 -4.96 13.84
N ILE A 11 -18.28 -5.96 12.97
CA ILE A 11 -17.29 -6.33 11.94
C ILE A 11 -17.14 -5.23 10.88
N VAL A 12 -18.23 -4.60 10.42
CA VAL A 12 -18.16 -3.54 9.39
C VAL A 12 -17.50 -2.27 9.93
N ASN A 13 -17.78 -1.90 11.18
CA ASN A 13 -17.10 -0.80 11.85
C ASN A 13 -15.59 -1.07 11.95
N ARG A 14 -15.22 -2.26 12.36
CA ARG A 14 -13.81 -2.68 12.42
C ARG A 14 -13.13 -2.62 11.05
N ALA A 15 -13.80 -3.09 10.01
CA ALA A 15 -13.31 -3.04 8.64
C ALA A 15 -13.11 -1.59 8.19
N PHE A 16 -14.06 -0.71 8.47
CA PHE A 16 -14.00 0.70 8.12
C PHE A 16 -12.80 1.42 8.74
N TYR A 17 -12.55 1.24 10.05
CA TYR A 17 -11.42 1.88 10.73
C TYR A 17 -10.10 1.14 10.56
N GLY A 18 -10.13 -0.12 10.16
CA GLY A 18 -8.94 -0.95 9.95
C GLY A 18 -8.31 -0.79 8.56
N ILE A 19 -9.06 -0.33 7.59
CA ILE A 19 -8.63 -0.16 6.19
C ILE A 19 -8.70 1.32 5.82
N LYS A 20 -7.67 1.83 5.13
CA LYS A 20 -7.70 3.19 4.57
C LYS A 20 -8.95 3.36 3.70
N LEU A 21 -9.50 4.56 3.66
CA LEU A 21 -10.64 4.84 2.81
C LEU A 21 -10.34 4.47 1.35
N LEU A 22 -11.15 3.58 0.80
CA LEU A 22 -11.17 3.19 -0.59
C LEU A 22 -12.47 3.71 -1.19
N SER A 23 -12.41 4.19 -2.42
CA SER A 23 -13.58 4.64 -3.16
C SER A 23 -13.48 4.23 -4.63
N THR A 24 -14.63 4.04 -5.27
CA THR A 24 -14.72 3.85 -6.71
C THR A 24 -14.41 5.15 -7.46
N LYS A 25 -14.24 5.07 -8.79
CA LYS A 25 -14.14 6.24 -9.68
C LYS A 25 -15.29 7.23 -9.49
N GLY A 26 -16.49 6.73 -9.23
CA GLY A 26 -17.69 7.52 -8.95
C GLY A 26 -17.73 8.16 -7.56
N GLY A 27 -16.70 7.97 -6.73
CA GLY A 27 -16.61 8.52 -5.38
C GLY A 27 -17.37 7.72 -4.32
N GLU A 28 -17.89 6.53 -4.64
CA GLU A 28 -18.54 5.66 -3.66
C GLU A 28 -17.50 4.96 -2.77
N TYR A 29 -17.66 5.07 -1.46
CA TYR A 29 -16.77 4.42 -0.51
C TYR A 29 -17.00 2.90 -0.45
N THR A 30 -15.90 2.12 -0.41
CA THR A 30 -15.93 0.65 -0.49
C THR A 30 -15.03 -0.05 0.54
N ASN A 31 -14.26 0.68 1.34
CA ASN A 31 -13.31 0.13 2.29
C ASN A 31 -13.93 -0.78 3.36
N ALA A 32 -15.12 -0.42 3.87
CA ALA A 32 -15.82 -1.22 4.87
C ALA A 32 -16.35 -2.53 4.25
N ILE A 33 -16.92 -2.46 3.04
CA ILE A 33 -17.38 -3.62 2.27
C ILE A 33 -16.22 -4.57 1.99
N TYR A 34 -15.12 -4.04 1.44
CA TYR A 34 -13.91 -4.80 1.13
C TYR A 34 -13.36 -5.51 2.38
N GLY A 35 -13.25 -4.79 3.48
CA GLY A 35 -12.74 -5.33 4.73
C GLY A 35 -13.65 -6.38 5.34
N TYR A 36 -14.96 -6.15 5.36
CA TYR A 36 -15.95 -7.10 5.85
C TYR A 36 -15.89 -8.41 5.07
N LEU A 37 -15.91 -8.35 3.74
CA LEU A 37 -15.88 -9.53 2.88
C LEU A 37 -14.58 -10.34 3.02
N ASN A 38 -13.44 -9.68 3.20
CA ASN A 38 -12.18 -10.38 3.49
C ASN A 38 -12.18 -11.04 4.89
N ILE A 39 -12.81 -10.42 5.89
CA ILE A 39 -12.98 -11.03 7.22
C ILE A 39 -13.91 -12.24 7.11
N LEU A 40 -15.04 -12.10 6.38
CA LEU A 40 -15.98 -13.18 6.12
C LEU A 40 -15.30 -14.41 5.49
N LEU A 41 -14.44 -14.22 4.48
CA LEU A 41 -13.68 -15.32 3.86
C LEU A 41 -12.79 -16.04 4.87
N LYS A 42 -12.08 -15.32 5.72
CA LYS A 42 -11.26 -15.91 6.79
C LYS A 42 -12.09 -16.66 7.82
N LEU A 43 -13.26 -16.15 8.18
CA LEU A 43 -14.17 -16.82 9.10
C LEU A 43 -14.75 -18.09 8.48
N LYS A 44 -15.11 -18.07 7.19
CA LYS A 44 -15.54 -19.27 6.45
C LYS A 44 -14.45 -20.33 6.44
N GLU A 45 -13.22 -19.96 6.16
CA GLU A 45 -12.06 -20.87 6.17
C GLU A 45 -11.82 -21.47 7.57
N ALA A 46 -11.89 -20.65 8.64
CA ALA A 46 -11.63 -21.08 10.01
C ALA A 46 -12.70 -22.01 10.57
N CYS A 47 -13.99 -21.78 10.25
CA CYS A 47 -15.12 -22.54 10.84
C CYS A 47 -15.66 -23.61 9.90
N ASN A 48 -15.50 -23.47 8.60
CA ASN A 48 -16.15 -24.27 7.55
C ASN A 48 -17.65 -24.47 7.84
N PRO A 49 -18.46 -23.37 7.87
CA PRO A 49 -19.84 -23.42 8.28
C PRO A 49 -20.77 -23.97 7.17
N ASP A 50 -21.84 -24.68 7.57
CA ASP A 50 -22.91 -25.11 6.67
C ASP A 50 -23.92 -23.98 6.42
N ALA A 51 -24.07 -23.07 7.39
CA ALA A 51 -25.02 -21.96 7.37
C ALA A 51 -24.36 -20.67 7.92
N ILE A 52 -24.78 -19.52 7.38
CA ILE A 52 -24.30 -18.20 7.82
C ILE A 52 -25.50 -17.25 7.99
N ALA A 53 -25.57 -16.60 9.16
CA ALA A 53 -26.50 -15.51 9.44
C ALA A 53 -25.71 -14.22 9.70
N ALA A 54 -25.95 -13.20 8.89
CA ALA A 54 -25.36 -11.87 9.06
C ALA A 54 -26.37 -10.96 9.80
N ALA A 55 -26.16 -10.77 11.12
CA ALA A 55 -27.03 -9.95 11.96
C ALA A 55 -26.67 -8.46 11.84
N PHE A 56 -27.69 -7.61 11.66
CA PHE A 56 -27.55 -6.15 11.60
C PHE A 56 -28.51 -5.47 12.58
N ASP A 57 -28.05 -4.36 13.17
CA ASP A 57 -28.94 -3.47 13.93
C ASP A 57 -29.88 -2.69 13.01
N VAL A 58 -31.10 -2.50 13.46
CA VAL A 58 -32.05 -1.59 12.84
C VAL A 58 -31.95 -0.21 13.50
N HIS A 59 -32.05 0.84 12.71
CA HIS A 59 -32.02 2.21 13.24
C HIS A 59 -33.39 2.60 13.86
N ALA A 60 -33.76 1.89 14.93
CA ALA A 60 -35.00 2.09 15.69
C ALA A 60 -34.73 1.91 17.19
N PRO A 61 -35.52 2.54 18.10
CA PRO A 61 -35.38 2.33 19.52
C PRO A 61 -35.64 0.87 19.89
N THR A 62 -34.72 0.29 20.68
CA THR A 62 -34.85 -1.08 21.18
C THR A 62 -35.58 -1.13 22.51
N PHE A 63 -35.93 -2.32 23.01
CA PHE A 63 -36.53 -2.47 24.34
C PHE A 63 -35.63 -1.90 25.46
N ARG A 64 -34.29 -1.88 25.29
CA ARG A 64 -33.35 -1.28 26.25
C ARG A 64 -33.49 0.24 26.32
N HIS A 65 -33.74 0.92 25.19
CA HIS A 65 -34.04 2.36 25.21
C HIS A 65 -35.34 2.70 25.91
N LYS A 66 -36.34 1.79 25.82
CA LYS A 66 -37.59 1.94 26.57
C LYS A 66 -37.43 1.70 28.08
N MET A 67 -36.40 0.93 28.47
CA MET A 67 -36.11 0.62 29.87
C MET A 67 -35.24 1.70 30.52
N TYR A 68 -34.35 2.33 29.73
CA TYR A 68 -33.43 3.35 30.21
C TYR A 68 -33.14 4.38 29.10
N ASP A 69 -33.66 5.60 29.28
CA ASP A 69 -33.61 6.65 28.22
C ASP A 69 -32.19 7.10 27.88
N GLU A 70 -31.25 6.98 28.82
CA GLU A 70 -29.85 7.35 28.61
C GLU A 70 -29.00 6.21 28.02
N TYR A 71 -29.58 5.06 27.69
CA TYR A 71 -28.89 3.94 27.10
C TYR A 71 -28.27 4.35 25.76
N LYS A 72 -26.93 4.15 25.61
CA LYS A 72 -26.14 4.53 24.42
C LYS A 72 -26.15 6.03 24.06
N ALA A 73 -26.59 6.93 24.95
CA ALA A 73 -26.70 8.37 24.69
C ALA A 73 -25.33 9.04 24.36
N GLY A 74 -24.22 8.46 24.78
CA GLY A 74 -22.87 8.96 24.51
C GLY A 74 -22.25 8.51 23.20
N ARG A 75 -22.91 7.69 22.39
CA ARG A 75 -22.36 7.18 21.14
C ARG A 75 -22.30 8.27 20.06
N HIS A 76 -21.15 8.42 19.42
CA HIS A 76 -21.01 9.30 18.27
C HIS A 76 -21.82 8.78 17.07
N ALA A 77 -22.36 9.70 16.26
CA ALA A 77 -23.06 9.36 15.03
C ALA A 77 -22.12 8.59 14.05
N MET A 78 -22.67 7.60 13.37
CA MET A 78 -21.96 6.85 12.35
C MET A 78 -21.52 7.78 11.22
N PRO A 79 -20.25 7.74 10.77
CA PRO A 79 -19.78 8.50 9.63
C PRO A 79 -20.65 8.25 8.38
N ASP A 80 -20.88 9.27 7.58
CA ASP A 80 -21.71 9.15 6.36
C ASP A 80 -21.08 8.21 5.35
N GLU A 81 -19.73 8.18 5.28
CA GLU A 81 -18.96 7.27 4.45
C GLU A 81 -19.20 5.79 4.80
N LEU A 82 -19.41 5.47 6.08
CA LEU A 82 -19.74 4.13 6.54
C LEU A 82 -21.21 3.83 6.32
N ARG A 83 -22.09 4.79 6.66
CA ARG A 83 -23.54 4.64 6.53
C ARG A 83 -23.95 4.29 5.10
N ALA A 84 -23.33 4.90 4.11
CA ALA A 84 -23.59 4.65 2.68
C ALA A 84 -23.20 3.23 2.23
N GLN A 85 -22.28 2.55 2.93
CA GLN A 85 -21.80 1.22 2.56
C GLN A 85 -22.68 0.09 3.09
N ILE A 86 -23.41 0.28 4.19
CA ILE A 86 -24.20 -0.79 4.85
C ILE A 86 -25.28 -1.37 3.94
N PRO A 87 -26.14 -0.57 3.26
CA PRO A 87 -27.16 -1.13 2.37
C PRO A 87 -26.55 -1.97 1.23
N LYS A 88 -25.44 -1.50 0.64
CA LYS A 88 -24.73 -2.21 -0.43
C LYS A 88 -24.10 -3.51 0.06
N LEU A 89 -23.55 -3.51 1.28
CA LEU A 89 -23.04 -4.72 1.89
C LEU A 89 -24.13 -5.77 2.08
N LYS A 90 -25.31 -5.37 2.55
CA LYS A 90 -26.45 -6.29 2.70
C LYS A 90 -26.89 -6.87 1.35
N GLU A 91 -26.95 -6.03 0.32
CA GLU A 91 -27.26 -6.49 -1.04
C GLU A 91 -26.23 -7.51 -1.53
N LEU A 92 -24.92 -7.22 -1.39
CA LEU A 92 -23.84 -8.11 -1.79
C LEU A 92 -23.90 -9.45 -1.02
N LEU A 93 -24.16 -9.44 0.29
CA LEU A 93 -24.28 -10.65 1.08
C LEU A 93 -25.41 -11.54 0.55
N ASN A 94 -26.57 -10.97 0.24
CA ASN A 94 -27.69 -11.72 -0.33
C ASN A 94 -27.34 -12.25 -1.74
N LEU A 95 -26.64 -11.46 -2.56
CA LEU A 95 -26.21 -11.89 -3.89
C LEU A 95 -25.21 -13.06 -3.86
N ILE A 96 -24.34 -13.13 -2.83
CA ILE A 96 -23.42 -14.28 -2.62
C ILE A 96 -24.03 -15.41 -1.79
N GLY A 97 -25.35 -15.39 -1.58
CA GLY A 97 -26.09 -16.47 -0.95
C GLY A 97 -26.03 -16.50 0.58
N ILE A 98 -25.70 -15.37 1.24
CA ILE A 98 -25.68 -15.22 2.69
C ILE A 98 -26.88 -14.39 3.15
N LYS A 99 -27.67 -14.96 4.06
CA LYS A 99 -28.88 -14.32 4.58
C LYS A 99 -28.53 -13.25 5.60
N THR A 100 -29.06 -12.04 5.39
CA THR A 100 -29.02 -10.95 6.38
C THR A 100 -30.23 -11.03 7.30
N VAL A 101 -30.05 -10.73 8.60
CA VAL A 101 -31.08 -10.78 9.63
C VAL A 101 -31.13 -9.46 10.37
N GLU A 102 -32.35 -8.93 10.51
CA GLU A 102 -32.66 -7.72 11.26
C GLU A 102 -33.97 -7.92 12.02
N CYS A 103 -34.09 -7.30 13.20
CA CYS A 103 -35.29 -7.37 13.99
C CYS A 103 -35.57 -6.02 14.65
N GLU A 104 -36.69 -5.38 14.29
CA GLU A 104 -37.08 -4.09 14.85
C GLU A 104 -37.37 -4.22 16.35
N GLY A 105 -36.86 -3.30 17.15
CA GLY A 105 -36.98 -3.31 18.60
C GLY A 105 -35.95 -4.17 19.35
N TRP A 106 -35.08 -4.89 18.63
CA TRP A 106 -34.01 -5.75 19.14
C TRP A 106 -32.65 -5.32 18.60
N GLU A 107 -31.59 -5.69 19.28
CA GLU A 107 -30.20 -5.44 18.80
C GLU A 107 -29.63 -6.69 18.11
N ALA A 108 -28.58 -6.48 17.30
CA ALA A 108 -27.88 -7.58 16.64
C ALA A 108 -27.41 -8.65 17.65
N ASP A 109 -26.96 -8.24 18.86
CA ASP A 109 -26.53 -9.15 19.91
C ASP A 109 -27.69 -10.09 20.36
N ASP A 110 -28.94 -9.60 20.40
CA ASP A 110 -30.08 -10.43 20.73
C ASP A 110 -30.40 -11.46 19.63
N ILE A 111 -30.15 -11.09 18.38
CA ILE A 111 -30.19 -12.02 17.23
C ILE A 111 -29.12 -13.11 17.40
N LEU A 112 -27.87 -12.72 17.79
CA LEU A 112 -26.78 -13.68 18.09
C LEU A 112 -27.22 -14.64 19.20
N GLY A 113 -27.78 -14.11 20.32
CA GLY A 113 -28.23 -14.89 21.46
C GLY A 113 -29.33 -15.87 21.08
N THR A 114 -30.33 -15.42 20.32
CA THR A 114 -31.48 -16.25 19.89
C THR A 114 -31.02 -17.39 18.98
N LEU A 115 -30.14 -17.14 17.99
CA LEU A 115 -29.63 -18.20 17.11
C LEU A 115 -28.69 -19.17 17.86
N ALA A 116 -27.88 -18.67 18.82
CA ALA A 116 -27.03 -19.50 19.65
C ALA A 116 -27.89 -20.46 20.52
N GLU A 117 -29.00 -19.95 21.07
CA GLU A 117 -29.95 -20.78 21.84
C GLU A 117 -30.65 -21.81 20.97
N ALA A 118 -31.03 -21.44 19.72
CA ALA A 118 -31.60 -22.38 18.76
C ALA A 118 -30.62 -23.54 18.45
N CYS A 119 -29.34 -23.22 18.23
CA CYS A 119 -28.30 -24.22 18.03
C CYS A 119 -28.13 -25.13 19.23
N ARG A 120 -28.13 -24.59 20.47
CA ARG A 120 -28.03 -25.37 21.68
C ARG A 120 -29.17 -26.37 21.83
N LYS A 121 -30.41 -25.93 21.59
CA LYS A 121 -31.59 -26.79 21.64
C LYS A 121 -31.56 -27.92 20.62
N ASN A 122 -30.96 -27.70 19.47
CA ASN A 122 -30.84 -28.66 18.38
C ASN A 122 -29.53 -29.49 18.42
N SER A 123 -28.65 -29.24 19.38
CA SER A 123 -27.29 -29.83 19.46
C SER A 123 -26.43 -29.54 18.21
N ASP A 124 -26.61 -28.38 17.61
CA ASP A 124 -25.80 -27.87 16.50
C ASP A 124 -24.60 -27.06 17.00
N GLU A 125 -23.50 -27.04 16.23
CA GLU A 125 -22.35 -26.19 16.56
C GLU A 125 -22.67 -24.72 16.15
N CYS A 126 -22.40 -23.76 17.04
CA CYS A 126 -22.58 -22.35 16.77
C CYS A 126 -21.27 -21.59 16.97
N PHE A 127 -20.91 -20.79 15.97
CA PHE A 127 -19.79 -19.84 16.01
C PHE A 127 -20.34 -18.41 15.92
N ILE A 128 -20.01 -17.56 16.86
CA ILE A 128 -20.38 -16.15 16.90
C ILE A 128 -19.16 -15.31 16.55
N ALA A 129 -19.19 -14.59 15.43
CA ALA A 129 -18.11 -13.69 15.05
C ALA A 129 -18.47 -12.24 15.40
N THR A 130 -17.73 -11.64 16.33
CA THR A 130 -17.96 -10.28 16.81
C THR A 130 -16.65 -9.58 17.19
N GLY A 131 -16.66 -8.27 17.34
CA GLY A 131 -15.60 -7.49 17.98
C GLY A 131 -15.95 -7.09 19.43
N ASP A 132 -17.18 -7.41 19.86
CA ASP A 132 -17.69 -7.06 21.19
C ASP A 132 -17.46 -8.16 22.21
N ARG A 133 -16.97 -7.79 23.40
CA ARG A 133 -16.75 -8.74 24.49
C ARG A 133 -18.02 -9.15 25.21
N ASP A 134 -19.10 -8.40 25.03
CA ASP A 134 -20.36 -8.73 25.70
C ASP A 134 -20.93 -10.04 25.20
N SER A 135 -20.72 -10.35 23.94
CA SER A 135 -21.10 -11.65 23.35
C SER A 135 -20.38 -12.85 23.98
N LEU A 136 -19.30 -12.64 24.79
CA LEU A 136 -18.63 -13.75 25.52
C LEU A 136 -19.56 -14.43 26.51
N GLN A 137 -20.62 -13.77 27.01
CA GLN A 137 -21.64 -14.39 27.87
C GLN A 137 -22.35 -15.57 27.18
N LEU A 138 -22.32 -15.62 25.84
CA LEU A 138 -22.96 -16.67 25.04
C LEU A 138 -22.08 -17.91 24.83
N ALA A 139 -20.80 -17.89 25.23
CA ALA A 139 -19.80 -18.93 24.93
C ALA A 139 -19.94 -20.16 25.84
N HIS A 140 -21.11 -20.79 25.83
CA HIS A 140 -21.38 -22.02 26.62
C HIS A 140 -22.27 -22.98 25.83
N GLY A 141 -22.36 -24.23 26.27
CA GLY A 141 -23.24 -25.21 25.66
C GLY A 141 -22.97 -25.52 24.18
N GLY A 142 -21.70 -25.57 23.78
CA GLY A 142 -21.28 -25.84 22.40
C GLY A 142 -21.12 -24.59 21.51
N VAL A 143 -21.44 -23.40 22.04
CA VAL A 143 -21.24 -22.12 21.33
C VAL A 143 -19.80 -21.62 21.50
N LYS A 144 -19.14 -21.20 20.42
CA LYS A 144 -17.80 -20.59 20.43
C LYS A 144 -17.87 -19.16 19.91
N VAL A 145 -17.23 -18.24 20.63
CA VAL A 145 -17.14 -16.83 20.21
C VAL A 145 -15.80 -16.56 19.56
N LEU A 146 -15.84 -16.11 18.33
CA LEU A 146 -14.70 -15.68 17.52
C LEU A 146 -14.54 -14.16 17.71
N LEU A 147 -13.75 -13.78 18.70
CA LEU A 147 -13.54 -12.38 19.05
C LEU A 147 -12.47 -11.75 18.14
N ALA A 148 -12.91 -10.90 17.26
CA ALA A 148 -12.00 -10.18 16.39
C ALA A 148 -11.21 -9.11 17.16
N ARG A 149 -9.87 -9.19 17.17
CA ARG A 149 -8.96 -8.24 17.83
C ARG A 149 -7.88 -7.75 16.86
N THR A 150 -7.22 -6.65 17.22
CA THR A 150 -6.01 -6.20 16.53
C THR A 150 -4.82 -6.41 17.47
N LYS A 151 -3.92 -7.34 17.14
CA LYS A 151 -2.63 -7.52 17.81
C LYS A 151 -1.52 -7.08 16.87
N MET A 152 -0.64 -6.16 17.30
CA MET A 152 0.51 -5.66 16.51
C MET A 152 0.16 -5.14 15.11
N GLY A 153 -1.01 -4.48 14.96
CA GLY A 153 -1.47 -3.99 13.66
C GLY A 153 -2.08 -5.05 12.73
N GLN A 154 -2.05 -6.33 13.13
CA GLN A 154 -2.68 -7.44 12.39
C GLN A 154 -4.04 -7.79 12.99
N ALA A 155 -5.00 -8.09 12.13
CA ALA A 155 -6.28 -8.62 12.55
C ALA A 155 -6.10 -10.09 12.99
N VAL A 156 -6.40 -10.36 14.26
CA VAL A 156 -6.36 -11.70 14.87
C VAL A 156 -7.75 -12.03 15.38
N THR A 157 -8.13 -13.28 15.28
CA THR A 157 -9.37 -13.81 15.86
C THR A 157 -9.01 -14.73 17.01
N ASP A 158 -9.39 -14.36 18.24
CA ASP A 158 -9.24 -15.22 19.41
C ASP A 158 -10.53 -16.05 19.56
N VAL A 159 -10.38 -17.33 19.83
CA VAL A 159 -11.52 -18.26 20.02
C VAL A 159 -11.79 -18.42 21.51
N TYR A 160 -13.01 -18.13 21.92
CA TYR A 160 -13.49 -18.31 23.29
C TYR A 160 -14.56 -19.38 23.35
N ASP A 161 -14.32 -20.38 24.16
CA ASP A 161 -15.30 -21.33 24.67
C ASP A 161 -15.40 -21.19 26.20
N GLU A 162 -16.21 -22.02 26.83
CA GLU A 162 -16.41 -22.03 28.27
C GLU A 162 -15.10 -22.24 29.05
N ASN A 163 -14.21 -23.09 28.54
CA ASN A 163 -12.93 -23.39 29.19
C ASN A 163 -11.97 -22.17 29.08
N ALA A 164 -11.92 -21.52 27.92
CA ALA A 164 -11.08 -20.35 27.72
C ALA A 164 -11.51 -19.18 28.63
N ILE A 165 -12.82 -18.99 28.82
CA ILE A 165 -13.36 -17.96 29.72
C ILE A 165 -13.05 -18.31 31.17
N MET A 166 -13.21 -19.55 31.56
CA MET A 166 -12.87 -20.00 32.90
C MET A 166 -11.38 -19.84 33.21
N GLN A 167 -10.50 -20.08 32.24
CA GLN A 167 -9.06 -19.89 32.39
C GLN A 167 -8.67 -18.39 32.47
N GLU A 168 -9.31 -17.51 31.67
CA GLU A 168 -8.97 -16.08 31.62
C GLU A 168 -9.58 -15.30 32.80
N TYR A 169 -10.85 -15.60 33.16
CA TYR A 169 -11.62 -14.80 34.13
C TYR A 169 -11.90 -15.52 35.46
N GLY A 170 -11.75 -16.85 35.52
CA GLY A 170 -12.08 -17.66 36.72
C GLY A 170 -13.57 -17.74 37.02
N ILE A 171 -14.44 -17.46 36.02
CA ILE A 171 -15.90 -17.48 36.12
C ILE A 171 -16.53 -18.12 34.87
N THR A 172 -17.79 -18.53 34.96
CA THR A 172 -18.54 -19.05 33.79
C THR A 172 -18.87 -17.90 32.79
N PRO A 173 -19.11 -18.22 31.50
CA PRO A 173 -19.54 -17.22 30.52
C PRO A 173 -20.76 -16.40 30.96
N GLN A 174 -21.78 -17.05 31.52
CA GLN A 174 -22.99 -16.40 32.00
C GLN A 174 -22.70 -15.46 33.19
N ALA A 175 -21.66 -15.70 33.97
CA ALA A 175 -21.26 -14.83 35.06
C ALA A 175 -20.57 -13.51 34.61
N LEU A 176 -20.16 -13.40 33.37
CA LEU A 176 -19.57 -12.15 32.83
C LEU A 176 -20.55 -10.98 32.89
N ILE A 177 -21.84 -11.25 32.67
CA ILE A 177 -22.88 -10.20 32.76
C ILE A 177 -23.06 -9.71 34.20
N GLN A 178 -22.89 -10.59 35.19
CA GLN A 178 -22.94 -10.22 36.60
C GLN A 178 -21.78 -9.27 36.97
N VAL A 179 -20.59 -9.46 36.37
CA VAL A 179 -19.46 -8.53 36.53
C VAL A 179 -19.83 -7.17 35.93
N LYS A 180 -20.41 -7.16 34.71
CA LYS A 180 -20.83 -5.93 34.03
C LYS A 180 -21.94 -5.21 34.82
N ALA A 181 -22.85 -5.92 35.45
CA ALA A 181 -23.88 -5.34 36.31
C ALA A 181 -23.31 -4.51 37.46
N LEU A 182 -22.17 -4.93 38.06
CA LEU A 182 -21.52 -4.21 39.16
C LEU A 182 -20.61 -3.09 38.66
N GLN A 183 -19.79 -3.33 37.62
CA GLN A 183 -18.82 -2.35 37.13
C GLN A 183 -19.43 -1.23 36.26
N GLY A 184 -20.56 -1.51 35.61
CA GLY A 184 -21.13 -0.67 34.56
C GLY A 184 -20.38 -0.76 33.23
N ASP A 185 -20.84 0.00 32.24
CA ASP A 185 -20.19 0.17 30.93
C ASP A 185 -20.36 1.60 30.43
N SER A 186 -19.22 2.28 30.30
CA SER A 186 -19.19 3.67 29.80
C SER A 186 -19.47 3.77 28.29
N SER A 187 -19.25 2.71 27.50
CA SER A 187 -19.51 2.72 26.06
C SER A 187 -20.99 2.68 25.74
N ASP A 188 -21.78 1.98 26.55
CA ASP A 188 -23.23 1.85 26.43
C ASP A 188 -24.01 2.68 27.45
N ASN A 189 -23.29 3.48 28.24
CA ASN A 189 -23.86 4.29 29.31
C ASN A 189 -24.67 3.46 30.33
N ILE A 190 -24.16 2.25 30.65
CA ILE A 190 -24.73 1.37 31.67
C ILE A 190 -24.14 1.79 33.02
N PRO A 191 -24.98 2.18 34.03
CA PRO A 191 -24.53 2.90 35.21
C PRO A 191 -23.64 2.09 36.16
N GLY A 192 -23.90 0.78 36.32
CA GLY A 192 -23.21 -0.02 37.34
C GLY A 192 -23.38 0.48 38.77
N VAL A 193 -22.50 0.01 39.65
CA VAL A 193 -22.40 0.52 41.03
C VAL A 193 -21.30 1.58 41.12
N ALA A 194 -21.65 2.82 41.41
CA ALA A 194 -20.73 3.94 41.44
C ALA A 194 -19.51 3.67 42.36
N GLY A 195 -18.31 3.66 41.72
CA GLY A 195 -17.06 3.44 42.44
C GLY A 195 -16.71 1.97 42.72
N VAL A 196 -17.36 1.03 42.07
CA VAL A 196 -16.99 -0.38 41.96
C VAL A 196 -16.37 -0.58 40.55
N GLY A 197 -15.07 -0.81 40.48
CA GLY A 197 -14.37 -1.03 39.24
C GLY A 197 -14.26 -2.52 38.86
N ALA A 198 -13.78 -2.80 37.63
CA ALA A 198 -13.70 -4.15 37.06
C ALA A 198 -13.04 -5.19 37.98
N LYS A 199 -11.91 -4.84 38.61
CA LYS A 199 -11.20 -5.76 39.50
C LYS A 199 -12.03 -6.17 40.73
N THR A 200 -12.73 -5.20 41.34
CA THR A 200 -13.59 -5.47 42.52
C THR A 200 -14.84 -6.23 42.10
N ALA A 201 -15.45 -5.87 40.98
CA ALA A 201 -16.60 -6.58 40.43
C ALA A 201 -16.27 -8.06 40.11
N LEU A 202 -15.13 -8.30 39.46
CA LEU A 202 -14.69 -9.66 39.13
C LEU A 202 -14.40 -10.49 40.39
N ASP A 203 -13.68 -9.92 41.40
CA ASP A 203 -13.41 -10.61 42.68
C ASP A 203 -14.71 -10.99 43.41
N LEU A 204 -15.68 -10.11 43.43
CA LEU A 204 -16.98 -10.40 44.05
C LEU A 204 -17.72 -11.54 43.31
N ILE A 205 -17.75 -11.52 42.01
CA ILE A 205 -18.43 -12.57 41.22
C ILE A 205 -17.68 -13.89 41.25
N GLN A 206 -16.36 -13.91 41.31
CA GLN A 206 -15.58 -15.13 41.54
C GLN A 206 -15.93 -15.79 42.88
N ARG A 207 -16.24 -15.01 43.90
CA ARG A 207 -16.56 -15.48 45.27
C ARG A 207 -18.03 -15.81 45.45
N PHE A 208 -18.94 -15.01 44.88
CA PHE A 208 -20.37 -15.13 45.13
C PHE A 208 -21.22 -15.53 43.94
N SER A 209 -20.64 -15.62 42.74
CA SER A 209 -21.21 -16.06 41.46
C SER A 209 -22.28 -15.15 40.88
N THR A 210 -23.16 -14.58 41.64
CA THR A 210 -24.29 -13.74 41.17
C THR A 210 -24.44 -12.45 41.97
N VAL A 211 -25.06 -11.45 41.35
CA VAL A 211 -25.46 -10.20 42.02
C VAL A 211 -26.46 -10.46 43.14
N ASP A 212 -27.42 -11.37 42.95
CA ASP A 212 -28.41 -11.74 43.96
C ASP A 212 -27.72 -12.28 45.23
N ASN A 213 -26.80 -13.23 45.08
CA ASN A 213 -26.05 -13.81 46.21
C ASN A 213 -25.20 -12.75 46.96
N ILE A 214 -24.65 -11.78 46.24
CA ILE A 214 -23.92 -10.66 46.88
C ILE A 214 -24.87 -9.83 47.72
N TYR A 215 -26.08 -9.51 47.25
CA TYR A 215 -27.02 -8.67 47.98
C TYR A 215 -27.76 -9.42 49.08
N GLU A 216 -27.95 -10.74 48.97
CA GLU A 216 -28.47 -11.59 50.05
C GLU A 216 -27.51 -11.63 51.24
N HIS A 217 -26.21 -11.65 50.98
CA HIS A 217 -25.17 -11.73 52.03
C HIS A 217 -24.44 -10.39 52.25
N ILE A 218 -25.00 -9.24 51.84
CA ILE A 218 -24.33 -7.94 51.76
C ILE A 218 -23.68 -7.51 53.09
N ASP A 219 -24.24 -7.93 54.23
CA ASP A 219 -23.70 -7.60 55.54
C ASP A 219 -22.59 -8.52 55.99
N GLU A 220 -22.48 -9.69 55.39
CA GLU A 220 -21.53 -10.75 55.75
C GLU A 220 -20.29 -10.80 54.83
N ILE A 221 -20.38 -10.20 53.61
CA ILE A 221 -19.29 -10.26 52.65
C ILE A 221 -18.02 -9.58 53.18
N ASP A 222 -16.88 -10.23 53.01
CA ASP A 222 -15.56 -9.73 53.40
C ASP A 222 -15.05 -8.70 52.37
N VAL A 223 -15.49 -7.45 52.52
CA VAL A 223 -15.05 -6.29 51.71
C VAL A 223 -14.90 -5.07 52.62
N LYS A 224 -14.14 -4.06 52.16
CA LYS A 224 -14.01 -2.81 52.88
C LYS A 224 -15.40 -2.17 53.11
N ASN A 225 -15.65 -1.62 54.28
CA ASN A 225 -16.92 -0.96 54.58
C ASN A 225 -17.35 0.07 53.53
N SER A 226 -16.39 0.82 52.95
CA SER A 226 -16.66 1.75 51.86
C SER A 226 -17.19 1.10 50.60
N VAL A 227 -16.79 -0.15 50.29
CA VAL A 227 -17.29 -0.91 49.16
C VAL A 227 -18.70 -1.44 49.46
N ARG A 228 -18.92 -1.95 50.70
CA ARG A 228 -20.24 -2.41 51.15
C ARG A 228 -21.29 -1.34 51.05
N GLU A 229 -20.98 -0.12 51.55
CA GLU A 229 -21.90 1.01 51.48
C GLU A 229 -22.18 1.45 50.02
N LYS A 230 -21.23 1.39 49.14
CA LYS A 230 -21.43 1.66 47.71
C LYS A 230 -22.34 0.61 47.06
N LEU A 231 -22.13 -0.68 47.37
CA LEU A 231 -22.99 -1.76 46.88
C LEU A 231 -24.45 -1.56 47.38
N LYS A 232 -24.65 -1.24 48.69
CA LYS A 232 -25.99 -0.97 49.24
C LYS A 232 -26.66 0.21 48.51
N ALA A 233 -25.93 1.30 48.33
CA ALA A 233 -26.46 2.51 47.69
C ALA A 233 -26.73 2.30 46.18
N GLY A 234 -25.95 1.45 45.52
CA GLY A 234 -26.06 1.18 44.07
C GLY A 234 -26.92 -0.05 43.71
N LYS A 235 -27.68 -0.63 44.64
CA LYS A 235 -28.45 -1.84 44.42
C LYS A 235 -29.33 -1.77 43.18
N ASP A 236 -30.15 -0.74 43.07
CA ASP A 236 -31.10 -0.58 41.94
C ASP A 236 -30.36 -0.43 40.61
N ASN A 237 -29.25 0.32 40.62
CA ASN A 237 -28.40 0.46 39.44
C ASN A 237 -27.73 -0.88 38.99
N ALA A 238 -27.32 -1.72 39.94
CA ALA A 238 -26.79 -3.03 39.64
C ALA A 238 -27.81 -3.93 38.93
N TYR A 239 -29.07 -3.95 39.42
CA TYR A 239 -30.13 -4.72 38.79
C TYR A 239 -30.59 -4.14 37.45
N LEU A 240 -30.62 -2.81 37.31
CA LEU A 240 -30.85 -2.16 36.02
C LEU A 240 -29.76 -2.54 35.03
N SER A 241 -28.49 -2.44 35.44
CA SER A 241 -27.31 -2.76 34.62
C SER A 241 -27.28 -4.25 34.21
N LEU A 242 -27.72 -5.14 35.10
CA LEU A 242 -27.87 -6.56 34.79
C LEU A 242 -28.85 -6.77 33.64
N LYS A 243 -30.04 -6.17 33.71
CA LYS A 243 -31.07 -6.26 32.66
C LYS A 243 -30.66 -5.61 31.36
N LEU A 244 -29.93 -4.50 31.40
CA LEU A 244 -29.46 -3.79 30.21
C LEU A 244 -28.34 -4.55 29.47
N GLY A 245 -27.46 -5.21 30.21
CA GLY A 245 -26.33 -5.92 29.64
C GLY A 245 -26.61 -7.38 29.26
N GLU A 246 -27.73 -7.94 29.70
CA GLU A 246 -28.13 -9.30 29.34
C GLU A 246 -28.54 -9.38 27.88
N ILE A 247 -27.90 -10.31 27.14
CA ILE A 247 -28.29 -10.61 25.75
C ILE A 247 -29.52 -11.52 25.78
N SER A 248 -30.60 -11.06 25.16
CA SER A 248 -31.83 -11.85 25.08
C SER A 248 -31.69 -12.97 24.05
N THR A 249 -32.36 -14.08 24.34
CA THR A 249 -32.43 -15.27 23.47
C THR A 249 -33.83 -15.46 22.85
N GLU A 250 -34.66 -14.41 22.90
CA GLU A 250 -36.08 -14.48 22.53
C GLU A 250 -36.48 -13.47 21.42
N ALA A 251 -35.51 -13.03 20.62
CA ALA A 251 -35.82 -12.17 19.47
C ALA A 251 -36.75 -12.88 18.48
N PRO A 252 -37.83 -12.22 18.00
CA PRO A 252 -38.83 -12.86 17.11
C PRO A 252 -38.30 -12.98 15.68
N ILE A 253 -37.33 -13.85 15.48
CA ILE A 253 -36.68 -14.15 14.21
C ILE A 253 -36.87 -15.61 13.82
N GLU A 254 -36.54 -15.95 12.58
CA GLU A 254 -36.49 -17.34 12.14
C GLU A 254 -35.41 -18.11 12.92
N THR A 255 -35.80 -19.22 13.57
CA THR A 255 -34.90 -20.05 14.41
C THR A 255 -34.54 -21.39 13.77
N ASP A 256 -35.16 -21.74 12.63
CA ASP A 256 -34.73 -22.90 11.85
C ASP A 256 -33.37 -22.60 11.17
N ILE A 257 -32.31 -23.29 11.60
CA ILE A 257 -30.96 -23.10 11.10
C ILE A 257 -30.86 -23.42 9.61
N ASN A 258 -31.73 -24.28 9.06
CA ASN A 258 -31.76 -24.58 7.64
C ASN A 258 -32.12 -23.34 6.80
N ALA A 259 -32.82 -22.37 7.36
CA ALA A 259 -33.15 -21.12 6.68
C ALA A 259 -31.94 -20.23 6.41
N TYR A 260 -30.77 -20.54 7.02
CA TYR A 260 -29.50 -19.81 6.91
C TYR A 260 -28.44 -20.59 6.14
N ARG A 261 -28.77 -21.74 5.52
CA ARG A 261 -27.85 -22.47 4.66
C ARG A 261 -27.27 -21.55 3.58
N ILE A 262 -25.97 -21.68 3.35
CA ILE A 262 -25.29 -20.96 2.26
C ILE A 262 -25.89 -21.46 0.96
N THR A 263 -26.42 -20.54 0.16
CA THR A 263 -26.97 -20.83 -1.16
C THR A 263 -26.02 -20.34 -2.25
N GLN A 264 -26.31 -20.70 -3.51
CA GLN A 264 -25.54 -20.21 -4.64
C GLN A 264 -25.74 -18.71 -4.88
N GLY A 265 -26.82 -18.12 -4.33
CA GLY A 265 -27.17 -16.72 -4.55
C GLY A 265 -27.46 -16.38 -6.02
N ASN A 266 -26.95 -15.25 -6.46
CA ASN A 266 -26.96 -14.86 -7.88
C ASN A 266 -25.56 -14.47 -8.34
N PRO A 267 -24.75 -15.44 -8.81
CA PRO A 267 -23.33 -15.20 -9.16
C PRO A 267 -23.13 -14.11 -10.21
N GLN A 268 -24.01 -14.03 -11.20
CA GLN A 268 -23.92 -13.03 -12.27
C GLN A 268 -24.10 -11.62 -11.74
N LYS A 269 -25.16 -11.37 -10.96
CA LYS A 269 -25.38 -10.06 -10.34
C LYS A 269 -24.32 -9.74 -9.29
N ALA A 270 -23.86 -10.75 -8.52
CA ALA A 270 -22.79 -10.58 -7.56
C ALA A 270 -21.50 -10.12 -8.25
N SER A 271 -21.09 -10.78 -9.34
CA SER A 271 -19.90 -10.42 -10.11
C SER A 271 -20.01 -9.01 -10.69
N ALA A 272 -21.18 -8.64 -11.27
CA ALA A 272 -21.44 -7.30 -11.80
C ALA A 272 -21.35 -6.22 -10.70
N GLU A 273 -21.93 -6.46 -9.53
CA GLU A 273 -21.91 -5.49 -8.42
C GLU A 273 -20.52 -5.38 -7.80
N PHE A 274 -19.76 -6.46 -7.67
CA PHE A 274 -18.35 -6.40 -7.28
C PHE A 274 -17.52 -5.59 -8.26
N ALA A 275 -17.71 -5.79 -9.56
CA ALA A 275 -17.03 -5.02 -10.60
C ALA A 275 -17.42 -3.53 -10.56
N ARG A 276 -18.72 -3.21 -10.39
CA ARG A 276 -19.22 -1.84 -10.24
C ARG A 276 -18.60 -1.12 -9.03
N LEU A 277 -18.42 -1.84 -7.93
CA LEU A 277 -17.79 -1.34 -6.70
C LEU A 277 -16.25 -1.42 -6.76
N GLU A 278 -15.68 -1.80 -7.89
CA GLU A 278 -14.24 -1.95 -8.13
C GLU A 278 -13.55 -2.93 -7.14
N LEU A 279 -14.29 -3.93 -6.67
CA LEU A 279 -13.84 -4.99 -5.75
C LEU A 279 -13.31 -6.22 -6.51
N PHE A 280 -12.57 -6.02 -7.58
CA PHE A 280 -12.16 -7.06 -8.54
C PHE A 280 -11.47 -8.27 -7.90
N SER A 281 -10.59 -8.03 -6.91
CA SER A 281 -9.90 -9.12 -6.20
C SER A 281 -10.82 -10.05 -5.40
N LEU A 282 -12.04 -9.63 -5.10
CA LEU A 282 -13.04 -10.44 -4.40
C LEU A 282 -13.82 -11.33 -5.36
N ILE A 283 -13.91 -10.99 -6.65
CA ILE A 283 -14.56 -11.83 -7.67
C ILE A 283 -13.90 -13.21 -7.67
N ASP A 284 -12.56 -13.25 -7.75
CA ASP A 284 -11.79 -14.51 -7.72
C ASP A 284 -11.94 -15.25 -6.39
N LYS A 285 -11.83 -14.53 -5.26
CA LYS A 285 -11.90 -15.13 -3.92
C LYS A 285 -13.27 -15.75 -3.61
N PHE A 286 -14.33 -15.24 -4.20
CA PHE A 286 -15.67 -15.82 -4.09
C PHE A 286 -16.00 -16.80 -5.22
N SER A 287 -15.01 -17.14 -6.07
CA SER A 287 -15.17 -18.05 -7.22
C SER A 287 -16.30 -17.64 -8.18
N LEU A 288 -16.44 -16.32 -8.39
CA LEU A 288 -17.42 -15.75 -9.30
C LEU A 288 -16.80 -15.62 -10.71
N SER A 289 -17.61 -15.79 -11.76
CA SER A 289 -17.13 -15.62 -13.13
C SER A 289 -16.91 -14.15 -13.47
N LYS A 290 -15.75 -13.79 -14.02
CA LYS A 290 -15.43 -12.45 -14.51
C LYS A 290 -16.22 -12.11 -15.78
N SER A 291 -16.52 -13.10 -16.62
CA SER A 291 -17.35 -12.92 -17.81
C SER A 291 -18.77 -12.50 -17.46
N ASP A 292 -19.32 -12.98 -16.35
CA ASP A 292 -20.66 -12.63 -15.87
C ASP A 292 -20.75 -11.16 -15.43
N ALA A 293 -19.64 -10.57 -14.94
CA ALA A 293 -19.59 -9.17 -14.55
C ALA A 293 -19.81 -8.19 -15.70
N VAL A 294 -19.35 -8.55 -16.91
CA VAL A 294 -19.47 -7.70 -18.11
C VAL A 294 -20.81 -7.92 -18.81
N CYS A 295 -21.43 -9.10 -18.70
CA CYS A 295 -22.61 -9.51 -19.47
C CYS A 295 -23.92 -9.35 -18.69
N ALA A 296 -23.96 -8.75 -17.48
CA ALA A 296 -25.18 -8.68 -16.65
C ALA A 296 -26.40 -8.06 -17.36
N ASP A 297 -26.18 -7.16 -18.33
CA ASP A 297 -27.23 -6.44 -19.06
C ASP A 297 -27.26 -6.70 -20.58
N LYS A 298 -26.46 -7.64 -21.10
CA LYS A 298 -26.43 -7.98 -22.55
C LYS A 298 -26.59 -9.49 -22.78
N PRO A 299 -27.30 -9.91 -23.86
CA PRO A 299 -27.35 -11.33 -24.23
C PRO A 299 -25.93 -11.83 -24.53
N LYS A 300 -25.56 -12.97 -23.96
CA LYS A 300 -24.27 -13.64 -24.23
C LYS A 300 -24.21 -14.01 -25.73
N GLU A 301 -23.46 -13.23 -26.52
CA GLU A 301 -22.90 -13.77 -27.75
C GLU A 301 -21.66 -14.59 -27.34
N GLU A 302 -21.71 -15.90 -27.50
CA GLU A 302 -20.54 -16.78 -27.34
C GLU A 302 -19.52 -16.41 -28.41
N ILE A 303 -18.50 -15.65 -28.07
CA ILE A 303 -17.35 -15.40 -28.95
C ILE A 303 -16.54 -16.67 -28.95
N LYS A 304 -16.66 -17.46 -30.03
CA LYS A 304 -15.84 -18.64 -30.22
C LYS A 304 -14.49 -18.24 -30.78
N ILE A 305 -13.45 -18.50 -30.03
CA ILE A 305 -12.05 -18.33 -30.46
C ILE A 305 -11.44 -19.67 -30.80
N THR A 306 -10.54 -19.65 -31.76
CA THR A 306 -9.76 -20.81 -32.18
C THR A 306 -8.28 -20.54 -32.01
N LYS A 307 -7.48 -21.58 -31.84
CA LYS A 307 -6.03 -21.53 -31.70
C LYS A 307 -5.34 -22.23 -32.86
N LYS A 308 -4.27 -21.63 -33.38
CA LYS A 308 -3.36 -22.25 -34.34
C LYS A 308 -1.92 -22.10 -33.85
N GLU A 309 -1.23 -23.24 -33.69
CA GLU A 309 0.20 -23.30 -33.37
C GLU A 309 1.02 -23.28 -34.63
N PHE A 310 2.19 -22.64 -34.58
CA PHE A 310 3.13 -22.54 -35.69
C PHE A 310 4.50 -23.09 -35.32
N SER A 311 5.03 -23.97 -36.23
CA SER A 311 6.41 -24.45 -36.21
C SER A 311 7.17 -23.95 -37.45
N ASN A 312 6.60 -23.02 -38.21
CA ASN A 312 7.21 -22.40 -39.40
C ASN A 312 7.14 -20.87 -39.29
N ALA A 313 8.31 -20.23 -39.14
CA ALA A 313 8.44 -18.79 -38.99
C ALA A 313 7.88 -18.01 -40.21
N THR A 314 8.19 -18.44 -41.41
CA THR A 314 7.80 -17.75 -42.66
C THR A 314 6.30 -17.74 -42.85
N GLU A 315 5.62 -18.87 -42.57
CA GLU A 315 4.14 -18.95 -42.67
C GLU A 315 3.46 -17.96 -41.71
N LEU A 316 3.93 -17.87 -40.49
CA LEU A 316 3.39 -16.95 -39.48
C LEU A 316 3.64 -15.48 -39.88
N LEU A 317 4.86 -15.14 -40.31
CA LEU A 317 5.22 -13.80 -40.78
C LEU A 317 4.40 -13.37 -41.99
N ASP A 318 4.16 -14.26 -42.95
CA ASP A 318 3.32 -13.98 -44.13
C ASP A 318 1.87 -13.61 -43.75
N ILE A 319 1.35 -14.22 -42.68
CA ILE A 319 0.02 -13.89 -42.17
C ILE A 319 0.07 -12.51 -41.46
N LEU A 320 1.05 -12.30 -40.59
CA LEU A 320 1.18 -11.03 -39.84
C LEU A 320 1.45 -9.83 -40.78
N ASN A 321 2.19 -10.01 -41.86
CA ASN A 321 2.43 -8.95 -42.85
C ASN A 321 1.17 -8.55 -43.64
N LYS A 322 0.10 -9.34 -43.59
CA LYS A 322 -1.21 -9.02 -44.18
C LYS A 322 -2.16 -8.36 -43.18
N SER A 323 -1.67 -8.04 -41.97
CA SER A 323 -2.47 -7.38 -40.95
C SER A 323 -2.96 -5.98 -41.39
N GLU A 324 -4.13 -5.59 -40.93
CA GLU A 324 -4.76 -4.34 -41.26
C GLU A 324 -3.87 -3.15 -40.76
N ASN A 325 -3.59 -2.20 -41.62
CA ASN A 325 -2.73 -1.05 -41.35
C ASN A 325 -1.29 -1.37 -40.89
N GLY A 326 -0.83 -2.60 -41.05
CA GLY A 326 0.46 -3.04 -40.53
C GLY A 326 0.52 -3.11 -39.02
N GLU A 327 -0.60 -3.26 -38.33
CA GLU A 327 -0.70 -3.31 -36.87
C GLU A 327 -0.90 -4.74 -36.38
N VAL A 328 -0.10 -5.14 -35.39
CA VAL A 328 -0.13 -6.49 -34.82
C VAL A 328 -0.34 -6.39 -33.31
N TYR A 329 -1.40 -7.04 -32.84
CA TYR A 329 -1.79 -7.08 -31.44
C TYR A 329 -1.50 -8.47 -30.88
N PHE A 330 -0.76 -8.56 -29.79
CA PHE A 330 -0.36 -9.86 -29.26
C PHE A 330 -0.07 -9.84 -27.77
N TYR A 331 -0.17 -11.00 -27.16
CA TYR A 331 0.12 -11.23 -25.75
C TYR A 331 1.38 -12.11 -25.62
N PRO A 332 2.44 -11.63 -24.93
CA PRO A 332 3.60 -12.44 -24.59
C PRO A 332 3.32 -13.22 -23.31
N VAL A 333 3.51 -14.52 -23.33
CA VAL A 333 3.50 -15.36 -22.13
C VAL A 333 4.86 -15.25 -21.46
N ILE A 334 4.89 -14.72 -20.25
CA ILE A 334 6.10 -14.38 -19.52
C ILE A 334 6.21 -15.29 -18.30
N ASP A 335 7.36 -15.99 -18.17
CA ASP A 335 7.73 -16.73 -16.96
C ASP A 335 9.02 -16.11 -16.38
N GLY A 336 8.88 -15.54 -15.18
CA GLY A 336 9.93 -14.72 -14.61
C GLY A 336 10.28 -13.52 -15.50
N ASN A 337 11.43 -13.56 -16.15
CA ASN A 337 11.90 -12.52 -17.06
C ASN A 337 11.98 -12.98 -18.54
N GLU A 338 11.54 -14.20 -18.83
CA GLU A 338 11.64 -14.81 -20.17
C GLU A 338 10.28 -14.91 -20.85
N ILE A 339 10.27 -14.76 -22.16
CA ILE A 339 9.07 -14.99 -22.98
C ILE A 339 9.08 -16.43 -23.47
N THR A 340 8.08 -17.20 -23.05
CA THR A 340 7.94 -18.63 -23.40
C THR A 340 7.03 -18.86 -24.59
N ARG A 341 6.14 -17.92 -24.92
CA ARG A 341 5.22 -18.01 -26.06
C ARG A 341 4.81 -16.61 -26.52
N LEU A 342 4.52 -16.43 -27.79
CA LEU A 342 3.86 -15.27 -28.37
C LEU A 342 2.51 -15.69 -28.95
N CYS A 343 1.43 -15.00 -28.58
CA CYS A 343 0.06 -15.27 -29.00
C CYS A 343 -0.53 -14.04 -29.71
N PHE A 344 -0.77 -14.12 -31.01
CA PHE A 344 -1.17 -13.02 -31.88
C PHE A 344 -2.68 -13.06 -32.16
N ALA A 345 -3.37 -11.94 -31.98
CA ALA A 345 -4.78 -11.80 -32.34
C ALA A 345 -4.95 -11.69 -33.86
N ASN A 346 -5.79 -12.54 -34.43
CA ASN A 346 -6.15 -12.54 -35.87
C ASN A 346 -7.66 -12.80 -36.03
N GLY A 347 -8.47 -11.77 -35.82
CA GLY A 347 -9.93 -11.92 -35.76
C GLY A 347 -10.34 -12.84 -34.61
N ASN A 348 -11.05 -13.92 -34.91
CA ASN A 348 -11.46 -14.93 -33.94
C ASN A 348 -10.44 -16.08 -33.78
N GLU A 349 -9.32 -16.02 -34.46
CA GLU A 349 -8.23 -17.01 -34.37
C GLU A 349 -7.04 -16.39 -33.63
N VAL A 350 -6.42 -17.15 -32.75
CA VAL A 350 -5.17 -16.77 -32.09
C VAL A 350 -4.03 -17.64 -32.64
N LEU A 351 -3.03 -16.96 -33.16
CA LEU A 351 -1.86 -17.58 -33.75
C LEU A 351 -0.74 -17.63 -32.71
N CYS A 352 -0.18 -18.79 -32.43
CA CYS A 352 0.80 -18.98 -31.38
C CYS A 352 2.11 -19.56 -31.90
N ILE A 353 3.23 -19.10 -31.32
CA ILE A 353 4.54 -19.69 -31.47
C ILE A 353 5.23 -19.80 -30.12
N SER A 354 5.80 -20.97 -29.85
CA SER A 354 6.42 -21.28 -28.53
C SER A 354 7.95 -21.19 -28.62
N SER A 355 8.59 -20.79 -27.51
CA SER A 355 10.05 -20.71 -27.41
C SER A 355 10.77 -22.05 -27.49
N CYS A 356 10.04 -23.17 -27.33
CA CYS A 356 10.60 -24.51 -27.53
C CYS A 356 10.72 -24.91 -29.02
N GLU A 357 10.12 -24.14 -29.95
CA GLU A 357 10.23 -24.39 -31.37
C GLU A 357 11.57 -23.85 -31.95
N GLU A 358 12.27 -24.62 -32.73
CA GLU A 358 13.55 -24.21 -33.38
C GLU A 358 13.42 -22.95 -34.24
N CYS A 359 12.24 -22.67 -34.76
CA CYS A 359 11.96 -21.49 -35.56
C CYS A 359 11.66 -20.22 -34.75
N PHE A 360 11.56 -20.29 -33.40
CA PHE A 360 11.17 -19.15 -32.56
C PHE A 360 12.15 -17.99 -32.65
N GLU A 361 13.45 -18.22 -32.39
CA GLU A 361 14.45 -17.16 -32.45
C GLU A 361 14.57 -16.51 -33.85
N PRO A 362 14.64 -17.27 -34.95
CA PRO A 362 14.59 -16.68 -36.30
C PRO A 362 13.33 -15.85 -36.53
N PHE A 363 12.16 -16.36 -36.11
CA PHE A 363 10.89 -15.63 -36.20
C PHE A 363 10.95 -14.31 -35.43
N VAL A 364 11.38 -14.36 -34.17
CA VAL A 364 11.42 -13.15 -33.29
C VAL A 364 12.35 -12.11 -33.90
N LYS A 365 13.54 -12.48 -34.40
CA LYS A 365 14.47 -11.53 -35.02
C LYS A 365 13.85 -10.83 -36.23
N GLU A 366 13.26 -11.59 -37.16
CA GLU A 366 12.63 -11.03 -38.35
C GLU A 366 11.38 -10.20 -38.01
N PHE A 367 10.53 -10.69 -37.10
CA PHE A 367 9.35 -9.98 -36.64
C PHE A 367 9.70 -8.65 -35.91
N PHE A 368 10.72 -8.67 -35.05
CA PHE A 368 11.11 -7.46 -34.32
C PHE A 368 11.73 -6.40 -35.24
N GLU A 369 12.49 -6.80 -36.25
CA GLU A 369 13.09 -5.87 -37.20
C GLU A 369 12.11 -5.40 -38.29
N SER A 370 10.94 -6.04 -38.43
CA SER A 370 9.92 -5.69 -39.42
C SER A 370 9.32 -4.28 -39.18
N ASP A 371 8.73 -3.72 -40.24
CA ASP A 371 8.03 -2.43 -40.20
C ASP A 371 6.66 -2.48 -39.52
N LEU A 372 6.18 -3.68 -39.15
CA LEU A 372 4.93 -3.86 -38.41
C LEU A 372 4.91 -3.11 -37.11
N LYS A 373 3.81 -2.43 -36.80
CA LYS A 373 3.57 -1.80 -35.49
C LYS A 373 3.15 -2.85 -34.50
N LYS A 374 3.86 -2.95 -33.40
CA LYS A 374 3.74 -3.99 -32.39
C LYS A 374 3.03 -3.45 -31.16
N TYR A 375 1.82 -3.95 -30.88
CA TYR A 375 1.01 -3.62 -29.73
C TYR A 375 0.97 -4.83 -28.78
N SER A 376 1.53 -4.64 -27.58
CA SER A 376 1.71 -5.76 -26.65
C SER A 376 1.35 -5.39 -25.21
N TYR A 377 1.22 -6.39 -24.34
CA TYR A 377 0.95 -6.17 -22.92
C TYR A 377 2.12 -5.52 -22.17
N SER A 378 3.36 -5.88 -22.49
CA SER A 378 4.57 -5.33 -21.88
C SER A 378 5.71 -5.28 -22.89
N VAL A 379 5.96 -4.10 -23.45
CA VAL A 379 7.03 -3.92 -24.45
C VAL A 379 8.44 -3.98 -23.85
N LYS A 380 8.61 -3.72 -22.54
CA LYS A 380 9.89 -3.86 -21.86
C LYS A 380 10.44 -5.29 -21.99
N HIS A 381 9.59 -6.32 -21.79
CA HIS A 381 10.00 -7.71 -21.96
C HIS A 381 10.36 -8.05 -23.41
N LEU A 382 9.69 -7.43 -24.39
CA LEU A 382 10.06 -7.59 -25.82
C LEU A 382 11.46 -7.02 -26.09
N HIS A 383 11.76 -5.83 -25.56
CA HIS A 383 13.08 -5.23 -25.67
C HIS A 383 14.16 -6.05 -24.97
N ARG A 384 13.85 -6.69 -23.82
CA ARG A 384 14.79 -7.62 -23.16
C ARG A 384 15.08 -8.83 -24.03
N LEU A 385 14.05 -9.44 -24.60
CA LEU A 385 14.23 -10.56 -25.54
C LEU A 385 15.03 -10.13 -26.77
N ALA A 386 14.79 -8.93 -27.30
CA ALA A 386 15.58 -8.38 -28.39
C ALA A 386 17.06 -8.25 -28.00
N CYS A 387 17.36 -7.74 -26.81
CA CYS A 387 18.73 -7.63 -26.30
C CYS A 387 19.42 -8.99 -26.17
N SER A 388 18.74 -10.01 -25.64
CA SER A 388 19.30 -11.37 -25.51
C SER A 388 19.59 -12.04 -26.87
N LEU A 389 18.80 -11.71 -27.88
CA LEU A 389 18.97 -12.24 -29.26
C LEU A 389 19.89 -11.39 -30.15
N GLY A 390 20.42 -10.28 -29.64
CA GLY A 390 21.29 -9.34 -30.36
C GLY A 390 20.57 -8.63 -31.52
N THR A 391 19.27 -8.34 -31.37
CA THR A 391 18.43 -7.61 -32.33
C THR A 391 17.74 -6.40 -31.68
N GLU A 392 16.94 -5.67 -32.45
CA GLU A 392 16.18 -4.52 -31.96
C GLU A 392 14.68 -4.70 -32.25
N CYS A 393 13.83 -4.52 -31.23
CA CYS A 393 12.40 -4.48 -31.42
C CYS A 393 11.97 -3.09 -31.93
N LYS A 394 11.84 -2.96 -33.26
CA LYS A 394 11.40 -1.72 -33.94
C LYS A 394 9.90 -1.55 -33.85
N ASN A 395 9.44 -0.32 -33.97
CA ASN A 395 8.02 0.06 -34.10
C ASN A 395 7.13 -0.52 -32.98
N ALA A 396 7.58 -0.43 -31.71
CA ALA A 396 6.73 -0.68 -30.56
C ALA A 396 5.61 0.37 -30.55
N GLY A 397 4.42 0.00 -31.03
CA GLY A 397 3.28 0.91 -31.24
C GLY A 397 2.47 1.15 -29.98
N GLY A 398 2.54 0.27 -28.98
CA GLY A 398 1.80 0.42 -27.73
C GLY A 398 2.10 -0.64 -26.70
N ASP A 399 1.94 -0.24 -25.43
CA ASP A 399 2.03 -1.09 -24.24
C ASP A 399 0.75 -0.95 -23.42
N LEU A 400 0.00 -2.04 -23.27
CA LEU A 400 -1.28 -2.01 -22.59
C LEU A 400 -1.15 -1.75 -21.08
N MET A 401 -0.10 -2.30 -20.45
CA MET A 401 0.16 -2.11 -19.03
C MET A 401 0.52 -0.66 -18.72
N LEU A 402 1.38 -0.02 -19.55
CA LEU A 402 1.70 1.41 -19.42
C LEU A 402 0.49 2.28 -19.68
N SER A 403 -0.33 1.96 -20.70
CA SER A 403 -1.57 2.67 -21.00
C SER A 403 -2.55 2.65 -19.81
N ALA A 404 -2.75 1.48 -19.22
CA ALA A 404 -3.61 1.31 -18.05
C ALA A 404 -3.05 2.04 -16.81
N TYR A 405 -1.74 1.98 -16.59
CA TYR A 405 -1.08 2.70 -15.50
C TYR A 405 -1.26 4.22 -15.62
N LEU A 406 -1.09 4.80 -16.81
CA LEU A 406 -1.29 6.24 -16.99
C LEU A 406 -2.71 6.67 -16.70
N LEU A 407 -3.69 5.86 -17.07
CA LEU A 407 -5.11 6.09 -16.77
C LEU A 407 -5.42 5.91 -15.28
N ARG A 408 -4.71 4.99 -14.59
CA ARG A 408 -4.96 4.64 -13.19
C ARG A 408 -3.69 4.36 -12.37
N PRO A 409 -2.89 5.37 -12.07
CA PRO A 409 -1.59 5.18 -11.39
C PRO A 409 -1.72 4.77 -9.90
N SER A 410 -2.92 4.69 -9.37
CA SER A 410 -3.18 4.27 -7.98
C SER A 410 -3.44 2.78 -7.84
N ASP A 411 -3.61 2.08 -8.95
CA ASP A 411 -3.88 0.65 -8.96
C ASP A 411 -2.60 -0.15 -8.72
N SER A 412 -2.77 -1.34 -8.14
CA SER A 412 -1.65 -2.24 -7.83
C SER A 412 -1.52 -3.40 -8.81
N ASN A 413 -2.48 -3.57 -9.72
CA ASN A 413 -2.54 -4.66 -10.67
C ASN A 413 -3.18 -4.20 -11.98
N TYR A 414 -2.55 -4.54 -13.12
CA TYR A 414 -2.99 -4.21 -14.47
C TYR A 414 -3.17 -5.48 -15.34
N SER A 415 -3.54 -6.62 -14.73
CA SER A 415 -3.78 -7.86 -15.45
C SER A 415 -4.91 -7.74 -16.48
N ILE A 416 -4.81 -8.49 -17.58
CA ILE A 416 -5.75 -8.41 -18.72
C ILE A 416 -7.20 -8.65 -18.28
N ASP A 417 -7.44 -9.65 -17.46
CA ASP A 417 -8.75 -10.00 -16.92
C ASP A 417 -9.39 -8.83 -16.16
N ARG A 418 -8.59 -8.15 -15.34
CA ARG A 418 -9.03 -6.95 -14.63
C ARG A 418 -9.32 -5.78 -15.58
N LEU A 419 -8.44 -5.56 -16.58
CA LEU A 419 -8.65 -4.50 -17.57
C LEU A 419 -9.92 -4.75 -18.40
N CYS A 420 -10.20 -6.02 -18.71
CA CYS A 420 -11.46 -6.41 -19.38
C CYS A 420 -12.68 -6.00 -18.56
N LEU A 421 -12.69 -6.32 -17.27
CA LEU A 421 -13.77 -5.91 -16.34
C LEU A 421 -13.89 -4.39 -16.26
N GLU A 422 -12.77 -3.70 -16.12
CA GLU A 422 -12.75 -2.24 -15.95
C GLU A 422 -13.25 -1.48 -17.19
N TYR A 423 -12.87 -1.96 -18.37
CA TYR A 423 -13.20 -1.30 -19.65
C TYR A 423 -14.41 -1.88 -20.35
N GLY A 424 -15.07 -2.88 -19.75
CA GLY A 424 -16.28 -3.51 -20.31
C GLY A 424 -16.02 -4.33 -21.56
N VAL A 425 -14.81 -4.93 -21.67
CA VAL A 425 -14.44 -5.84 -22.74
C VAL A 425 -14.75 -7.28 -22.31
N VAL A 426 -15.53 -8.01 -23.10
CA VAL A 426 -15.85 -9.41 -22.80
C VAL A 426 -14.62 -10.26 -23.02
N LEU A 427 -14.16 -10.95 -21.96
CA LEU A 427 -13.07 -11.92 -22.02
C LEU A 427 -13.65 -13.29 -22.38
N PRO A 428 -13.41 -13.83 -23.60
CA PRO A 428 -13.89 -15.15 -23.96
C PRO A 428 -13.13 -16.25 -23.23
N GLU A 429 -13.82 -17.33 -22.86
CA GLU A 429 -13.18 -18.52 -22.29
C GLU A 429 -12.67 -19.42 -23.42
N TYR A 430 -11.43 -19.87 -23.34
CA TYR A 430 -10.85 -20.85 -24.24
C TYR A 430 -10.41 -22.08 -23.47
N LYS A 431 -10.90 -23.24 -23.93
CA LYS A 431 -10.47 -24.55 -23.42
C LYS A 431 -9.82 -25.34 -24.55
N ASN A 432 -8.68 -25.94 -24.25
CA ASN A 432 -8.03 -26.80 -25.21
C ASN A 432 -8.79 -28.14 -25.43
N SER A 433 -8.30 -28.97 -26.32
CA SER A 433 -8.93 -30.28 -26.63
C SER A 433 -9.01 -31.25 -25.44
N LEU A 434 -8.24 -31.02 -24.39
CA LEU A 434 -8.24 -31.79 -23.13
C LEU A 434 -9.16 -31.16 -22.06
N GLY A 435 -9.83 -30.03 -22.37
CA GLY A 435 -10.72 -29.32 -21.45
C GLY A 435 -10.00 -28.43 -20.43
N SER A 436 -8.68 -28.25 -20.57
CA SER A 436 -7.90 -27.34 -19.72
C SER A 436 -8.00 -25.91 -20.23
N ASP A 437 -8.09 -24.95 -19.32
CA ASP A 437 -8.09 -23.53 -19.63
C ASP A 437 -6.69 -23.08 -20.10
N GLU A 438 -6.64 -22.33 -21.20
CA GLU A 438 -5.44 -21.65 -21.70
C GLU A 438 -5.77 -20.14 -21.72
N GLU A 439 -5.55 -19.45 -20.60
CA GLU A 439 -5.93 -18.05 -20.40
C GLU A 439 -5.21 -17.11 -21.39
N GLU A 440 -3.97 -17.43 -21.77
CA GLU A 440 -3.18 -16.65 -22.70
C GLU A 440 -3.82 -16.51 -24.09
N ILE A 441 -4.61 -17.51 -24.51
CA ILE A 441 -5.36 -17.45 -25.77
C ILE A 441 -6.52 -16.46 -25.66
N SER A 442 -7.23 -16.52 -24.52
CA SER A 442 -8.26 -15.54 -24.18
C SER A 442 -7.69 -14.13 -24.11
N PHE A 443 -6.55 -13.95 -23.45
CA PHE A 443 -5.87 -12.65 -23.29
C PHE A 443 -5.43 -12.07 -24.64
N ALA A 444 -4.85 -12.89 -25.52
CA ALA A 444 -4.45 -12.44 -26.85
C ALA A 444 -5.64 -11.94 -27.68
N SER A 445 -6.80 -12.61 -27.59
CA SER A 445 -7.99 -12.27 -28.39
C SER A 445 -8.58 -10.91 -28.04
N VAL A 446 -8.34 -10.39 -26.81
CA VAL A 446 -8.88 -9.11 -26.33
C VAL A 446 -7.88 -7.95 -26.40
N MET A 447 -6.65 -8.19 -26.88
CA MET A 447 -5.63 -7.14 -26.95
C MET A 447 -6.09 -5.95 -27.79
N LYS A 448 -6.60 -6.15 -29.00
CA LYS A 448 -7.06 -5.05 -29.86
C LYS A 448 -8.20 -4.25 -29.23
N PRO A 449 -9.33 -4.84 -28.78
CA PRO A 449 -10.40 -4.07 -28.15
C PRO A 449 -9.95 -3.31 -26.87
N LEU A 450 -9.00 -3.85 -26.09
CA LEU A 450 -8.45 -3.16 -24.95
C LEU A 450 -7.59 -1.95 -25.35
N PHE A 451 -6.77 -2.09 -26.41
CA PHE A 451 -6.00 -0.97 -26.96
C PHE A 451 -6.90 0.11 -27.55
N ASP A 452 -7.94 -0.25 -28.32
CA ASP A 452 -8.90 0.72 -28.86
C ASP A 452 -9.52 1.55 -27.71
N LYS A 453 -9.91 0.89 -26.63
CA LYS A 453 -10.51 1.56 -25.46
C LYS A 453 -9.52 2.41 -24.68
N THR A 454 -8.33 1.91 -24.38
CA THR A 454 -7.32 2.66 -23.62
C THR A 454 -6.77 3.83 -24.42
N ASN A 455 -6.55 3.69 -25.73
CA ASN A 455 -6.12 4.77 -26.61
C ASN A 455 -7.17 5.89 -26.66
N GLN A 456 -8.46 5.55 -26.76
CA GLN A 456 -9.54 6.56 -26.67
C GLN A 456 -9.45 7.33 -25.33
N LEU A 457 -9.35 6.63 -24.21
CA LEU A 457 -9.30 7.25 -22.89
C LEU A 457 -8.03 8.11 -22.68
N LEU A 458 -6.88 7.67 -23.19
CA LEU A 458 -5.64 8.45 -23.16
C LEU A 458 -5.74 9.73 -23.98
N ALA A 459 -6.41 9.68 -25.15
CA ALA A 459 -6.66 10.88 -25.97
C ALA A 459 -7.59 11.87 -25.25
N GLU A 460 -8.68 11.38 -24.64
CA GLU A 460 -9.60 12.19 -23.83
C GLU A 460 -8.88 12.80 -22.61
N ALA A 461 -7.91 12.08 -22.04
CA ALA A 461 -7.10 12.55 -20.92
C ALA A 461 -5.93 13.46 -21.34
N ASN A 462 -5.67 13.66 -22.65
CA ASN A 462 -4.49 14.33 -23.19
C ASN A 462 -3.15 13.70 -22.73
N GLN A 463 -3.10 12.36 -22.62
CA GLN A 463 -1.92 11.60 -22.16
C GLN A 463 -1.22 10.81 -23.27
N THR A 464 -1.70 10.90 -24.51
CA THR A 464 -1.13 10.19 -25.66
C THR A 464 0.35 10.57 -25.91
N ALA A 465 0.71 11.84 -25.79
CA ALA A 465 2.11 12.29 -25.93
C ALA A 465 2.97 11.73 -24.78
N LEU A 466 2.46 11.72 -23.54
CA LEU A 466 3.15 11.14 -22.39
C LEU A 466 3.48 9.65 -22.60
N LEU A 467 2.53 8.89 -23.14
CA LEU A 467 2.77 7.48 -23.48
C LEU A 467 3.82 7.34 -24.59
N ASN A 468 3.60 8.02 -25.73
CA ASN A 468 4.37 7.77 -26.95
C ASN A 468 5.78 8.38 -26.94
N GLU A 469 5.95 9.54 -26.28
CA GLU A 469 7.22 10.27 -26.28
C GLU A 469 8.08 10.02 -25.04
N ILE A 470 7.48 9.52 -23.94
CA ILE A 470 8.20 9.31 -22.69
C ILE A 470 8.17 7.83 -22.28
N GLU A 471 6.99 7.24 -22.02
CA GLU A 471 6.93 5.92 -21.37
C GLU A 471 7.33 4.76 -22.30
N LEU A 472 6.86 4.75 -23.55
CA LEU A 472 7.21 3.70 -24.50
C LEU A 472 8.71 3.73 -24.87
N PRO A 473 9.33 4.87 -25.22
CA PRO A 473 10.77 4.91 -25.46
C PRO A 473 11.60 4.53 -24.23
N LEU A 474 11.14 4.92 -23.04
CA LEU A 474 11.80 4.57 -21.79
C LEU A 474 11.83 3.06 -21.54
N ALA A 475 10.80 2.31 -21.92
CA ALA A 475 10.77 0.86 -21.76
C ALA A 475 11.97 0.16 -22.43
N ARG A 476 12.41 0.67 -23.61
CA ARG A 476 13.63 0.21 -24.29
C ARG A 476 14.89 0.51 -23.47
N VAL A 477 15.01 1.73 -22.94
CA VAL A 477 16.16 2.14 -22.13
C VAL A 477 16.27 1.27 -20.88
N LEU A 478 15.16 1.06 -20.18
CA LEU A 478 15.15 0.22 -18.97
C LEU A 478 15.51 -1.23 -19.27
N ALA A 479 15.02 -1.79 -20.38
CA ALA A 479 15.39 -3.15 -20.80
C ALA A 479 16.91 -3.27 -21.03
N ARG A 480 17.53 -2.29 -21.69
CA ARG A 480 18.99 -2.23 -21.91
C ARG A 480 19.75 -2.10 -20.59
N MET A 481 19.28 -1.27 -19.66
CA MET A 481 19.87 -1.11 -18.32
C MET A 481 19.79 -2.42 -17.51
N GLU A 482 18.65 -3.08 -17.51
CA GLU A 482 18.46 -4.39 -16.86
C GLU A 482 19.39 -5.46 -17.44
N THR A 483 19.56 -5.48 -18.76
CA THR A 483 20.48 -6.41 -19.45
C THR A 483 21.94 -6.08 -19.17
N ALA A 484 22.31 -4.79 -19.12
CA ALA A 484 23.66 -4.34 -18.82
C ALA A 484 24.10 -4.71 -17.39
N GLY A 485 23.21 -4.55 -16.42
CA GLY A 485 23.52 -4.75 -15.00
C GLY A 485 24.60 -3.79 -14.48
N PHE A 486 24.94 -3.89 -13.19
CA PHE A 486 25.99 -3.10 -12.55
C PHE A 486 27.08 -4.01 -11.98
N GLU A 487 28.34 -3.78 -12.39
CA GLU A 487 29.53 -4.52 -11.91
C GLU A 487 29.72 -4.32 -10.41
N VAL A 488 30.07 -5.39 -9.68
CA VAL A 488 30.28 -5.32 -8.24
C VAL A 488 31.51 -6.09 -7.80
N ASP A 489 32.27 -5.48 -6.86
CA ASP A 489 33.38 -6.13 -6.17
C ASP A 489 32.85 -7.09 -5.09
N LYS A 490 32.64 -8.35 -5.49
CA LYS A 490 32.16 -9.41 -4.60
C LYS A 490 33.06 -9.60 -3.38
N ASN A 491 34.38 -9.61 -3.60
CA ASN A 491 35.37 -9.84 -2.53
C ASN A 491 35.34 -8.70 -1.51
N GLY A 492 35.27 -7.46 -1.98
CA GLY A 492 35.13 -6.29 -1.12
C GLY A 492 33.85 -6.33 -0.27
N ILE A 493 32.72 -6.77 -0.84
CA ILE A 493 31.46 -6.95 -0.09
C ILE A 493 31.61 -8.04 0.99
N GLU A 494 32.28 -9.17 0.68
CA GLU A 494 32.52 -10.27 1.63
C GLU A 494 33.41 -9.81 2.79
N GLU A 495 34.52 -9.09 2.53
CA GLU A 495 35.40 -8.52 3.54
C GLU A 495 34.67 -7.51 4.43
N PHE A 496 33.88 -6.64 3.81
CA PHE A 496 33.05 -5.67 4.53
C PHE A 496 32.02 -6.35 5.43
N SER A 497 31.33 -7.39 4.93
CA SER A 497 30.37 -8.19 5.70
C SER A 497 31.06 -8.86 6.91
N ALA A 498 32.29 -9.37 6.75
CA ALA A 498 33.07 -9.95 7.86
C ALA A 498 33.43 -8.91 8.93
N ARG A 499 33.83 -7.70 8.52
CA ARG A 499 34.11 -6.57 9.42
C ARG A 499 32.86 -6.15 10.22
N LEU A 500 31.73 -6.03 9.54
CA LEU A 500 30.43 -5.74 10.21
C LEU A 500 30.06 -6.84 11.20
N SER A 501 30.26 -8.12 10.84
CA SER A 501 29.96 -9.26 11.72
C SER A 501 30.77 -9.22 13.01
N SER A 502 32.06 -8.86 12.95
CA SER A 502 32.90 -8.70 14.14
C SER A 502 32.36 -7.60 15.07
N ARG A 503 32.06 -6.44 14.51
CA ARG A 503 31.51 -5.30 15.28
C ARG A 503 30.12 -5.59 15.88
N ILE A 504 29.24 -6.27 15.13
CA ILE A 504 27.93 -6.71 15.62
C ILE A 504 28.07 -7.65 16.83
N LYS A 505 29.06 -8.57 16.82
CA LYS A 505 29.34 -9.47 17.95
C LYS A 505 29.79 -8.70 19.18
N GLU A 506 30.72 -7.73 19.02
CA GLU A 506 31.19 -6.86 20.11
C GLU A 506 30.01 -6.09 20.73
N LEU A 507 29.18 -5.44 19.91
CA LEU A 507 28.02 -4.69 20.36
C LEU A 507 27.01 -5.58 21.08
N THR A 508 26.76 -6.79 20.59
CA THR A 508 25.87 -7.76 21.20
C THR A 508 26.35 -8.13 22.61
N ALA A 509 27.66 -8.41 22.75
CA ALA A 509 28.26 -8.73 24.06
C ALA A 509 28.14 -7.54 25.04
N SER A 510 28.47 -6.32 24.60
CA SER A 510 28.36 -5.11 25.43
C SER A 510 26.90 -4.79 25.84
N ILE A 511 25.94 -4.99 24.91
CA ILE A 511 24.53 -4.77 25.23
C ILE A 511 24.04 -5.79 26.26
N PHE A 512 24.42 -7.08 26.14
CA PHE A 512 24.02 -8.11 27.09
C PHE A 512 24.68 -7.92 28.47
N GLU A 513 25.92 -7.48 28.50
CA GLU A 513 26.61 -7.11 29.77
C GLU A 513 25.85 -5.98 30.47
N LEU A 514 25.49 -4.91 29.77
CA LEU A 514 24.73 -3.78 30.34
C LEU A 514 23.31 -4.18 30.73
N ALA A 515 22.68 -5.07 30.00
CA ALA A 515 21.32 -5.57 30.27
C ALA A 515 21.28 -6.66 31.36
N GLY A 516 22.45 -7.23 31.72
CA GLY A 516 22.57 -8.31 32.73
C GLY A 516 22.07 -9.67 32.26
N ARG A 517 21.63 -9.83 31.02
CA ARG A 517 21.19 -11.09 30.40
C ARG A 517 21.17 -11.05 28.88
N GLU A 518 21.13 -12.24 28.29
CA GLU A 518 20.90 -12.41 26.85
C GLU A 518 19.42 -12.31 26.49
N PHE A 519 19.11 -11.73 25.33
CA PHE A 519 17.75 -11.65 24.76
C PHE A 519 17.81 -11.39 23.25
N ASN A 520 16.68 -11.53 22.54
CA ASN A 520 16.64 -11.28 21.11
C ASN A 520 16.57 -9.75 20.82
N LEU A 521 17.69 -9.16 20.44
CA LEU A 521 17.83 -7.73 20.07
C LEU A 521 16.94 -7.33 18.88
N ASN A 522 16.61 -8.29 18.00
CA ASN A 522 15.74 -8.07 16.85
C ASN A 522 14.24 -8.17 17.20
N SER A 523 13.91 -8.52 18.45
CA SER A 523 12.52 -8.54 18.93
C SER A 523 12.15 -7.22 19.61
N PRO A 524 11.34 -6.34 18.99
CA PRO A 524 10.94 -5.07 19.62
C PRO A 524 10.25 -5.27 20.97
N LYS A 525 9.54 -6.39 21.14
CA LYS A 525 8.85 -6.73 22.39
C LYS A 525 9.83 -7.05 23.51
N GLN A 526 10.82 -7.93 23.27
CA GLN A 526 11.82 -8.30 24.27
C GLN A 526 12.69 -7.09 24.61
N LEU A 527 13.14 -6.35 23.61
CA LEU A 527 13.92 -5.14 23.80
C LEU A 527 13.16 -4.10 24.62
N GLY A 528 11.85 -3.92 24.36
CA GLY A 528 11.02 -2.99 25.14
C GLY A 528 10.91 -3.37 26.61
N VAL A 529 10.77 -4.67 26.94
CA VAL A 529 10.74 -5.18 28.33
C VAL A 529 12.08 -4.92 29.00
N VAL A 530 13.19 -5.30 28.35
CA VAL A 530 14.55 -5.10 28.90
C VAL A 530 14.83 -3.62 29.21
N LEU A 531 14.59 -2.74 28.24
CA LEU A 531 14.94 -1.31 28.41
C LEU A 531 14.02 -0.61 29.42
N PHE A 532 12.72 -0.81 29.33
CA PHE A 532 11.74 0.03 30.04
C PHE A 532 11.21 -0.59 31.35
N GLU A 533 11.27 -1.93 31.50
CA GLU A 533 10.85 -2.60 32.72
C GLU A 533 12.04 -3.07 33.58
N GLU A 534 13.01 -3.75 32.98
CA GLU A 534 14.13 -4.33 33.73
C GLU A 534 15.22 -3.30 34.05
N MET A 535 15.62 -2.49 33.06
CA MET A 535 16.62 -1.42 33.26
C MET A 535 16.01 -0.10 33.77
N GLY A 536 14.68 0.02 33.83
CA GLY A 536 13.98 1.18 34.36
C GLY A 536 14.12 2.48 33.56
N ILE A 537 14.48 2.41 32.26
CA ILE A 537 14.59 3.59 31.41
C ILE A 537 13.19 4.21 31.19
N PRO A 538 13.03 5.54 31.27
CA PRO A 538 11.73 6.18 31.12
C PRO A 538 11.12 5.93 29.71
N CYS A 539 9.91 5.38 29.66
CA CYS A 539 9.21 5.19 28.40
C CYS A 539 8.44 6.45 28.00
N LYS A 540 8.86 7.14 26.93
CA LYS A 540 8.17 8.33 26.40
C LYS A 540 6.95 8.01 25.54
N LYS A 541 6.86 6.80 24.97
CA LYS A 541 5.78 6.44 24.04
C LYS A 541 5.43 4.96 24.16
N LYS A 542 4.17 4.67 24.53
CA LYS A 542 3.60 3.32 24.49
C LYS A 542 2.79 3.13 23.23
N THR A 543 2.86 1.95 22.65
CA THR A 543 2.00 1.49 21.57
C THR A 543 0.90 0.60 22.12
N LYS A 544 -0.11 0.28 21.30
CA LYS A 544 -1.16 -0.69 21.72
C LYS A 544 -0.59 -2.09 22.05
N SER A 545 0.58 -2.42 21.55
CA SER A 545 1.27 -3.72 21.73
C SER A 545 2.40 -3.69 22.76
N GLY A 546 2.63 -2.59 23.48
CA GLY A 546 3.69 -2.43 24.48
C GLY A 546 4.53 -1.18 24.26
N TYR A 547 5.80 -1.25 24.64
CA TYR A 547 6.73 -0.14 24.54
C TYR A 547 7.18 0.11 23.09
N SER A 548 7.25 1.37 22.69
CA SER A 548 7.81 1.74 21.38
C SER A 548 9.33 1.74 21.45
N THR A 549 9.95 0.92 20.60
CA THR A 549 11.40 0.90 20.40
C THR A 549 11.77 1.41 18.99
N SER A 550 10.96 2.31 18.42
CA SER A 550 11.28 2.95 17.13
C SER A 550 12.56 3.79 17.23
N ALA A 551 13.26 3.98 16.11
CA ALA A 551 14.48 4.76 16.07
C ALA A 551 14.28 6.15 16.68
N GLU A 552 13.19 6.85 16.31
CA GLU A 552 12.84 8.17 16.89
C GLU A 552 12.81 8.19 18.42
N VAL A 553 12.18 7.16 19.04
CA VAL A 553 12.07 7.08 20.50
C VAL A 553 13.41 6.78 21.15
N LEU A 554 14.22 5.93 20.52
CA LEU A 554 15.54 5.56 21.04
C LEU A 554 16.55 6.69 20.84
N GLU A 555 16.54 7.41 19.73
CA GLU A 555 17.41 8.56 19.47
C GLU A 555 17.20 9.69 20.50
N GLU A 556 15.95 9.92 20.94
CA GLU A 556 15.66 10.89 22.01
C GLU A 556 16.22 10.48 23.38
N LEU A 557 16.47 9.19 23.61
CA LEU A 557 16.97 8.63 24.87
C LEU A 557 18.48 8.35 24.83
N ALA A 558 19.07 8.25 23.63
CA ALA A 558 20.46 7.90 23.45
C ALA A 558 21.47 8.81 24.19
N PRO A 559 21.28 10.15 24.32
CA PRO A 559 22.20 11.00 25.06
C PRO A 559 22.33 10.64 26.55
N ASP A 560 21.24 10.13 27.15
CA ASP A 560 21.17 9.86 28.59
C ASP A 560 21.50 8.39 28.93
N TYR A 561 21.43 7.46 27.95
CA TYR A 561 21.55 6.02 28.19
C TYR A 561 22.51 5.35 27.18
N PRO A 562 23.76 5.05 27.55
CA PRO A 562 24.75 4.47 26.63
C PRO A 562 24.32 3.18 25.94
N VAL A 563 23.57 2.31 26.63
CA VAL A 563 23.04 1.06 26.03
C VAL A 563 22.16 1.32 24.81
N ILE A 564 21.43 2.42 24.77
CA ILE A 564 20.56 2.80 23.65
C ILE A 564 21.40 3.17 22.43
N SER A 565 22.49 3.90 22.61
CA SER A 565 23.42 4.22 21.52
C SER A 565 24.00 2.94 20.89
N LEU A 566 24.40 1.97 21.73
CA LEU A 566 24.86 0.66 21.25
C LEU A 566 23.78 -0.12 20.48
N ILE A 567 22.53 -0.07 20.93
CA ILE A 567 21.40 -0.70 20.26
C ILE A 567 21.10 -0.03 18.91
N LEU A 568 21.18 1.28 18.82
CA LEU A 568 21.01 2.01 17.55
C LEU A 568 22.10 1.66 16.55
N GLU A 569 23.36 1.61 17.02
CA GLU A 569 24.50 1.16 16.21
C GLU A 569 24.31 -0.30 15.76
N TYR A 570 23.99 -1.22 16.68
CA TYR A 570 23.70 -2.62 16.37
C TYR A 570 22.63 -2.76 15.27
N ARG A 571 21.50 -2.06 15.39
CA ARG A 571 20.42 -2.10 14.40
C ARG A 571 20.85 -1.59 13.03
N SER A 572 21.61 -0.49 13.01
CA SER A 572 22.16 0.08 11.77
C SER A 572 23.08 -0.90 11.07
N LEU A 573 24.04 -1.48 11.79
CA LEU A 573 25.01 -2.44 11.22
C LEU A 573 24.33 -3.76 10.82
N SER A 574 23.41 -4.27 11.64
CA SER A 574 22.66 -5.50 11.31
C SER A 574 21.82 -5.34 10.04
N LYS A 575 21.19 -4.18 9.85
CA LYS A 575 20.46 -3.88 8.62
C LYS A 575 21.41 -3.76 7.44
N LEU A 576 22.52 -3.04 7.60
CA LEU A 576 23.51 -2.87 6.54
C LEU A 576 24.06 -4.23 6.08
N LYS A 577 24.42 -5.08 7.04
CA LYS A 577 24.90 -6.43 6.74
C LYS A 577 23.84 -7.29 6.07
N SER A 578 22.69 -7.47 6.68
CA SER A 578 21.67 -8.43 6.20
C SER A 578 21.05 -8.02 4.87
N THR A 579 20.78 -6.72 4.67
CA THR A 579 20.09 -6.23 3.46
C THR A 579 21.08 -5.96 2.33
N TYR A 580 22.20 -5.28 2.63
CA TYR A 580 23.08 -4.79 1.58
C TYR A 580 24.31 -5.68 1.35
N CYS A 581 24.87 -6.35 2.36
CA CYS A 581 25.94 -7.30 2.11
C CYS A 581 25.38 -8.68 1.73
N ASP A 582 24.72 -9.35 2.68
CA ASP A 582 24.24 -10.72 2.50
C ASP A 582 23.13 -10.81 1.41
N GLY A 583 22.34 -9.74 1.25
CA GLY A 583 21.31 -9.63 0.23
C GLY A 583 21.90 -9.50 -1.17
N LEU A 584 22.88 -8.60 -1.38
CA LEU A 584 23.51 -8.38 -2.69
C LEU A 584 24.33 -9.59 -3.14
N LEU A 585 25.11 -10.20 -2.23
CA LEU A 585 25.91 -11.40 -2.55
C LEU A 585 25.09 -12.56 -3.14
N LYS A 586 23.80 -12.65 -2.80
CA LYS A 586 22.91 -13.72 -3.31
C LYS A 586 22.43 -13.49 -4.74
N VAL A 587 22.47 -12.25 -5.21
CA VAL A 587 21.90 -11.84 -6.49
C VAL A 587 22.95 -11.41 -7.51
N ILE A 588 24.24 -11.58 -7.19
CA ILE A 588 25.33 -11.41 -8.17
C ILE A 588 25.23 -12.53 -9.20
N ALA A 589 25.08 -12.15 -10.47
CA ALA A 589 24.98 -13.08 -11.58
C ALA A 589 26.36 -13.69 -11.94
N GLN A 590 26.38 -14.64 -12.89
CA GLN A 590 27.61 -15.32 -13.30
C GLN A 590 28.63 -14.38 -13.98
N ASP A 591 28.18 -13.29 -14.56
CA ASP A 591 28.99 -12.25 -15.19
C ASP A 591 29.61 -11.25 -14.17
N GLY A 592 29.37 -11.45 -12.86
CA GLY A 592 29.86 -10.56 -11.81
C GLY A 592 29.02 -9.31 -11.59
N ARG A 593 27.88 -9.20 -12.26
CA ARG A 593 27.00 -8.00 -12.22
C ARG A 593 25.72 -8.27 -11.45
N ILE A 594 25.07 -7.20 -11.01
CA ILE A 594 23.74 -7.22 -10.42
C ILE A 594 22.76 -6.64 -11.43
N HIS A 595 21.76 -7.45 -11.81
CA HIS A 595 20.70 -7.08 -12.73
C HIS A 595 19.41 -6.78 -11.96
N THR A 596 19.23 -5.51 -11.57
CA THR A 596 17.97 -5.07 -10.95
C THR A 596 16.86 -5.02 -11.99
N SER A 597 15.61 -5.16 -11.57
CA SER A 597 14.44 -4.90 -12.40
C SER A 597 13.90 -3.49 -12.14
N PHE A 598 13.65 -2.72 -13.21
CA PHE A 598 13.05 -1.38 -13.11
C PHE A 598 11.55 -1.44 -13.37
N ASN A 599 10.76 -0.89 -12.46
CA ASN A 599 9.31 -0.87 -12.58
C ASN A 599 8.80 0.55 -12.87
N GLN A 600 8.11 0.71 -14.03
CA GLN A 600 7.52 1.97 -14.46
C GLN A 600 6.11 2.21 -13.89
N VAL A 601 5.43 1.17 -13.39
CA VAL A 601 3.99 1.18 -13.10
C VAL A 601 3.66 1.11 -11.61
N GLU A 602 4.65 1.27 -10.74
CA GLU A 602 4.45 1.18 -9.28
C GLU A 602 4.20 2.54 -8.62
N ALA A 603 5.02 3.53 -8.95
CA ALA A 603 4.99 4.81 -8.26
C ALA A 603 3.89 5.73 -8.79
N ARG A 604 3.01 6.19 -7.92
CA ARG A 604 1.90 7.10 -8.25
C ARG A 604 2.34 8.46 -8.79
N THR A 605 3.59 8.82 -8.60
CA THR A 605 4.20 10.08 -9.07
C THR A 605 4.88 9.95 -10.44
N GLY A 606 4.95 8.74 -10.98
CA GLY A 606 5.70 8.46 -12.21
C GLY A 606 7.18 8.16 -12.01
N ARG A 607 7.69 8.16 -10.77
CA ARG A 607 9.08 7.71 -10.51
C ARG A 607 9.25 6.25 -10.89
N ILE A 608 10.46 5.88 -11.30
CA ILE A 608 10.86 4.48 -11.53
C ILE A 608 11.23 3.88 -10.18
N SER A 609 10.85 2.64 -9.90
CA SER A 609 11.37 1.87 -8.77
C SER A 609 12.32 0.78 -9.24
N SER A 610 13.26 0.41 -8.37
CA SER A 610 14.22 -0.67 -8.58
C SER A 610 13.88 -1.82 -7.65
N LEU A 611 13.80 -3.03 -8.18
CA LEU A 611 13.36 -4.23 -7.47
C LEU A 611 14.36 -5.38 -7.70
N GLU A 612 14.54 -6.21 -6.71
CA GLU A 612 15.26 -7.49 -6.77
C GLU A 612 16.69 -7.42 -7.34
N PRO A 613 17.59 -6.63 -6.73
CA PRO A 613 17.49 -5.85 -5.49
C PRO A 613 17.14 -4.38 -5.74
N ASN A 614 16.63 -3.69 -4.69
CA ASN A 614 16.41 -2.24 -4.78
C ASN A 614 17.74 -1.49 -4.61
N LEU A 615 18.35 -1.08 -5.72
CA LEU A 615 19.60 -0.33 -5.74
C LEU A 615 19.42 1.17 -5.42
N GLN A 616 18.20 1.71 -5.52
CA GLN A 616 17.92 3.11 -5.20
C GLN A 616 17.91 3.41 -3.69
N ASN A 617 17.91 2.36 -2.84
CA ASN A 617 17.89 2.49 -1.39
C ASN A 617 19.26 2.26 -0.71
N ILE A 618 20.34 2.19 -1.46
CA ILE A 618 21.69 2.07 -0.88
C ILE A 618 21.98 3.32 -0.03
N PRO A 619 22.33 3.17 1.27
CA PRO A 619 22.42 4.30 2.19
C PRO A 619 23.52 5.29 1.81
N ILE A 620 23.24 6.60 1.91
CA ILE A 620 24.22 7.67 1.67
C ILE A 620 24.43 8.59 2.88
N ARG A 621 23.55 8.51 3.89
CA ARG A 621 23.58 9.44 5.02
C ARG A 621 24.63 9.11 6.06
N THR A 622 24.97 7.85 6.23
CA THR A 622 26.01 7.38 7.17
C THR A 622 27.29 7.06 6.41
N GLU A 623 28.45 7.22 7.05
CA GLU A 623 29.74 6.93 6.44
C GLU A 623 29.84 5.46 6.00
N LEU A 624 29.49 4.51 6.88
CA LEU A 624 29.46 3.07 6.56
C LEU A 624 28.43 2.74 5.47
N GLY A 625 27.32 3.47 5.40
CA GLY A 625 26.33 3.30 4.31
C GLY A 625 26.91 3.73 2.97
N ARG A 626 27.60 4.89 2.93
CA ARG A 626 28.30 5.35 1.73
C ARG A 626 29.40 4.40 1.28
N GLU A 627 30.08 3.75 2.21
CA GLU A 627 31.14 2.78 1.92
C GLU A 627 30.62 1.62 1.03
N MET A 628 29.35 1.26 1.11
CA MET A 628 28.75 0.27 0.20
C MET A 628 28.87 0.66 -1.27
N ARG A 629 28.84 1.94 -1.61
CA ARG A 629 28.98 2.42 -3.00
C ARG A 629 30.39 2.19 -3.58
N LYS A 630 31.44 1.91 -2.74
CA LYS A 630 32.77 1.55 -3.19
C LYS A 630 32.82 0.21 -3.92
N PHE A 631 31.88 -0.67 -3.58
CA PHE A 631 31.82 -2.01 -4.16
C PHE A 631 31.04 -2.06 -5.47
N PHE A 632 30.43 -0.95 -5.89
CA PHE A 632 29.85 -0.80 -7.22
C PHE A 632 30.88 -0.13 -8.11
N THR A 633 31.46 -0.92 -9.03
CA THR A 633 32.62 -0.54 -9.82
C THR A 633 32.31 -0.48 -11.31
N ALA A 634 33.14 0.20 -12.08
CA ALA A 634 33.12 0.05 -13.53
C ALA A 634 33.71 -1.29 -13.93
N GLY A 635 33.28 -1.86 -15.06
CA GLY A 635 33.90 -3.01 -15.66
C GLY A 635 35.35 -2.75 -16.10
N GLU A 636 36.06 -3.83 -16.42
CA GLU A 636 37.45 -3.72 -16.86
C GLU A 636 37.62 -2.81 -18.09
N GLY A 637 38.52 -1.83 -18.03
CA GLY A 637 38.71 -0.83 -19.09
C GLY A 637 37.61 0.23 -19.22
N CYS A 638 36.70 0.28 -18.24
CA CYS A 638 35.61 1.26 -18.19
C CYS A 638 35.72 2.21 -16.99
N GLU A 639 34.96 3.27 -17.02
CA GLU A 639 34.72 4.23 -15.96
C GLU A 639 33.23 4.45 -15.74
N LEU A 640 32.84 4.85 -14.53
CA LEU A 640 31.51 5.30 -14.20
C LEU A 640 31.42 6.81 -14.37
N ILE A 641 30.34 7.25 -15.00
CA ILE A 641 29.94 8.64 -15.08
C ILE A 641 28.69 8.75 -14.22
N ASP A 642 28.77 9.59 -13.18
CA ASP A 642 27.62 9.92 -12.33
C ASP A 642 27.22 11.36 -12.63
N ALA A 643 25.99 11.60 -13.02
CA ALA A 643 25.46 12.92 -13.30
C ALA A 643 24.14 13.14 -12.56
N ASP A 644 24.08 14.18 -11.72
CA ASP A 644 22.96 14.51 -10.85
C ASP A 644 22.39 15.89 -11.18
N TYR A 645 21.05 16.01 -11.14
CA TYR A 645 20.39 17.30 -11.31
C TYR A 645 20.56 18.19 -10.07
N SER A 646 21.06 19.39 -10.27
CA SER A 646 21.12 20.39 -9.20
C SER A 646 19.72 20.91 -8.86
N GLN A 647 19.14 20.41 -7.76
CA GLN A 647 17.89 20.92 -7.17
C GLN A 647 16.68 20.93 -8.11
N ILE A 648 16.45 19.88 -8.88
CA ILE A 648 15.44 19.81 -9.92
C ILE A 648 14.03 20.16 -9.41
N GLU A 649 13.62 19.65 -8.24
CA GLU A 649 12.27 19.91 -7.70
C GLU A 649 12.04 21.39 -7.40
N LEU A 650 13.05 22.12 -6.92
CA LEU A 650 12.95 23.56 -6.70
C LEU A 650 12.94 24.35 -8.00
N ARG A 651 13.70 23.93 -9.01
CA ARG A 651 13.67 24.53 -10.36
C ARG A 651 12.32 24.33 -11.04
N VAL A 652 11.75 23.12 -10.93
CA VAL A 652 10.39 22.82 -11.41
C VAL A 652 9.35 23.66 -10.66
N LEU A 653 9.48 23.82 -9.33
CA LEU A 653 8.59 24.68 -8.55
C LEU A 653 8.67 26.13 -9.03
N ALA A 654 9.86 26.68 -9.24
CA ALA A 654 10.04 28.05 -9.72
C ALA A 654 9.35 28.29 -11.07
N ASP A 655 9.49 27.34 -11.99
CA ASP A 655 8.86 27.40 -13.33
C ASP A 655 7.34 27.33 -13.27
N LEU A 656 6.79 26.31 -12.57
CA LEU A 656 5.36 26.08 -12.42
C LEU A 656 4.65 27.20 -11.64
N ALA A 657 5.33 27.75 -10.63
CA ALA A 657 4.84 28.88 -9.84
C ALA A 657 4.94 30.22 -10.61
N ASN A 658 5.76 30.27 -11.64
CA ASN A 658 6.14 31.52 -12.35
C ASN A 658 6.62 32.58 -11.35
N ASP A 659 7.45 32.19 -10.37
CA ASP A 659 7.97 33.09 -9.35
C ASP A 659 9.25 33.77 -9.84
N GLU A 660 9.15 35.06 -10.18
CA GLU A 660 10.25 35.82 -10.79
C GLU A 660 11.48 35.87 -9.90
N ASN A 661 11.32 35.97 -8.57
CA ASN A 661 12.45 36.01 -7.64
C ASN A 661 13.21 34.69 -7.67
N MET A 662 12.48 33.59 -7.62
CA MET A 662 13.06 32.26 -7.64
C MET A 662 13.70 31.90 -8.99
N ILE A 663 13.05 32.27 -10.10
CA ILE A 663 13.57 32.10 -11.47
C ILE A 663 14.87 32.89 -11.64
N ASN A 664 14.90 34.15 -11.23
CA ASN A 664 16.08 35.02 -11.35
C ASN A 664 17.25 34.47 -10.50
N SER A 665 17.00 34.08 -9.26
CA SER A 665 18.04 33.48 -8.41
C SER A 665 18.67 32.23 -9.05
N PHE A 666 17.87 31.33 -9.62
CA PHE A 666 18.43 30.17 -10.32
C PHE A 666 19.19 30.53 -11.61
N ASN A 667 18.65 31.42 -12.44
CA ASN A 667 19.28 31.79 -13.71
C ASN A 667 20.56 32.63 -13.52
N ASN A 668 20.68 33.36 -12.39
CA ASN A 668 21.90 34.03 -11.99
C ASN A 668 22.94 33.14 -11.30
N GLY A 669 22.63 31.85 -11.11
CA GLY A 669 23.53 30.88 -10.44
C GLY A 669 23.68 31.11 -8.93
N GLU A 670 22.70 31.77 -8.29
CA GLU A 670 22.71 31.98 -6.84
C GLU A 670 22.39 30.69 -6.07
N ASP A 671 22.97 30.54 -4.89
CA ASP A 671 22.60 29.50 -3.95
C ASP A 671 21.21 29.78 -3.34
N ILE A 672 20.17 29.14 -3.88
CA ILE A 672 18.78 29.35 -3.46
C ILE A 672 18.58 29.15 -1.93
N HIS A 673 19.32 28.25 -1.30
CA HIS A 673 19.23 28.05 0.16
C HIS A 673 19.86 29.22 0.93
N ARG A 674 20.94 29.79 0.41
CA ARG A 674 21.55 30.99 0.97
C ARG A 674 20.68 32.21 0.74
N THR A 675 20.12 32.38 -0.45
CA THR A 675 19.16 33.44 -0.77
C THR A 675 17.93 33.35 0.13
N THR A 676 17.34 32.16 0.28
CA THR A 676 16.21 31.92 1.20
C THR A 676 16.60 32.28 2.65
N ALA A 677 17.78 31.87 3.12
CA ALA A 677 18.22 32.19 4.48
C ALA A 677 18.37 33.69 4.68
N ALA A 678 19.02 34.40 3.73
CA ALA A 678 19.17 35.86 3.77
C ALA A 678 17.81 36.57 3.94
N GLN A 679 16.80 36.14 3.17
CA GLN A 679 15.45 36.72 3.22
C GLN A 679 14.68 36.35 4.49
N VAL A 680 14.69 35.07 4.89
CA VAL A 680 13.97 34.59 6.07
C VAL A 680 14.54 35.20 7.37
N PHE A 681 15.86 35.34 7.46
CA PHE A 681 16.54 35.93 8.62
C PHE A 681 16.74 37.45 8.51
N ASN A 682 16.33 38.04 7.34
CA ASN A 682 16.51 39.47 7.04
C ASN A 682 17.97 39.94 7.24
N LEU A 683 18.90 39.19 6.61
CA LEU A 683 20.36 39.44 6.67
C LEU A 683 20.94 39.53 5.24
N PRO A 684 22.06 40.25 5.04
CA PRO A 684 22.82 40.12 3.80
C PRO A 684 23.30 38.71 3.55
N GLN A 685 23.46 38.28 2.29
CA GLN A 685 23.86 36.90 1.95
C GLN A 685 25.22 36.53 2.55
N GLU A 686 26.14 37.47 2.70
CA GLU A 686 27.47 37.28 3.25
C GLU A 686 27.43 36.92 4.75
N MET A 687 26.38 37.33 5.45
CA MET A 687 26.18 37.05 6.87
C MET A 687 25.46 35.72 7.15
N VAL A 688 25.02 35.01 6.13
CA VAL A 688 24.33 33.73 6.27
C VAL A 688 25.33 32.64 6.70
N THR A 689 25.13 32.12 7.91
CA THR A 689 25.95 31.04 8.47
C THR A 689 25.57 29.67 7.85
N PRO A 690 26.45 28.65 7.91
CA PRO A 690 26.14 27.29 7.45
C PRO A 690 24.87 26.71 8.12
N ILE A 691 24.64 27.01 9.41
CA ILE A 691 23.46 26.56 10.13
C ILE A 691 22.19 27.21 9.59
N MET A 692 22.23 28.53 9.32
CA MET A 692 21.08 29.24 8.71
C MET A 692 20.77 28.69 7.31
N ARG A 693 21.80 28.45 6.51
CA ARG A 693 21.64 27.83 5.18
C ARG A 693 21.02 26.43 5.27
N SER A 694 21.46 25.62 6.24
CA SER A 694 20.90 24.29 6.48
C SER A 694 19.43 24.33 6.91
N ARG A 695 19.07 25.29 7.78
CA ARG A 695 17.66 25.52 8.16
C ARG A 695 16.81 25.96 6.97
N ALA A 696 17.31 26.89 6.16
CA ALA A 696 16.64 27.32 4.94
C ALA A 696 16.49 26.18 3.92
N LYS A 697 17.46 25.29 3.82
CA LYS A 697 17.34 24.05 3.02
C LYS A 697 16.17 23.20 3.48
N ALA A 698 16.00 23.00 4.77
CA ALA A 698 14.85 22.27 5.33
C ALA A 698 13.52 22.99 5.08
N VAL A 699 13.50 24.33 5.13
CA VAL A 699 12.31 25.13 4.77
C VAL A 699 11.96 24.95 3.30
N ASN A 700 12.92 25.10 2.39
CA ASN A 700 12.73 24.97 0.94
C ASN A 700 12.11 23.61 0.58
N PHE A 701 12.72 22.51 1.03
CA PHE A 701 12.18 21.17 0.79
C PHE A 701 10.88 20.92 1.53
N GLY A 702 10.79 21.40 2.78
CA GLY A 702 9.58 21.26 3.58
C GLY A 702 8.36 21.87 2.91
N ILE A 703 8.50 23.02 2.26
CA ILE A 703 7.40 23.68 1.53
C ILE A 703 6.98 22.89 0.30
N VAL A 704 7.92 22.36 -0.47
CA VAL A 704 7.64 21.46 -1.60
C VAL A 704 6.81 20.26 -1.13
N TYR A 705 7.16 19.67 0.04
CA TYR A 705 6.44 18.51 0.60
C TYR A 705 5.20 18.89 1.44
N GLY A 706 4.88 20.17 1.56
CA GLY A 706 3.73 20.66 2.32
C GLY A 706 3.85 20.47 3.83
N ILE A 707 5.06 20.64 4.38
CA ILE A 707 5.33 20.51 5.82
C ILE A 707 4.59 21.58 6.63
N GLY A 708 4.04 21.21 7.78
CA GLY A 708 3.47 22.15 8.74
C GLY A 708 4.52 22.68 9.73
N ALA A 709 4.25 23.85 10.35
CA ALA A 709 5.16 24.49 11.30
C ALA A 709 5.61 23.54 12.45
N PHE A 710 4.73 22.65 12.93
CA PHE A 710 5.05 21.69 13.98
C PHE A 710 6.15 20.68 13.56
N SER A 711 6.02 20.11 12.38
CA SER A 711 7.01 19.15 11.86
C SER A 711 8.32 19.86 11.54
N LEU A 712 8.26 21.03 10.90
CA LEU A 712 9.46 21.83 10.59
C LEU A 712 10.20 22.24 11.87
N ALA A 713 9.50 22.64 12.92
CA ALA A 713 10.08 23.00 14.22
C ALA A 713 10.92 21.85 14.80
N LYS A 714 10.39 20.63 14.73
CA LYS A 714 11.08 19.42 15.17
C LYS A 714 12.32 19.12 14.33
N ASP A 715 12.21 19.25 13.00
CA ASP A 715 13.29 18.91 12.06
C ASP A 715 14.52 19.84 12.18
N ILE A 716 14.28 21.13 12.46
CA ILE A 716 15.36 22.13 12.53
C ILE A 716 15.70 22.59 13.95
N GLY A 717 15.06 21.99 14.98
CA GLY A 717 15.35 22.27 16.39
C GLY A 717 15.01 23.70 16.83
N VAL A 718 13.86 24.22 16.42
CA VAL A 718 13.34 25.56 16.79
C VAL A 718 11.95 25.47 17.39
N THR A 719 11.43 26.58 17.91
CA THR A 719 10.05 26.66 18.40
C THR A 719 9.04 26.62 17.23
N ASN A 720 7.82 26.16 17.53
CA ASN A 720 6.73 26.15 16.54
C ASN A 720 6.41 27.57 16.00
N LYS A 721 6.60 28.61 16.81
CA LYS A 721 6.42 30.00 16.42
C LYS A 721 7.48 30.42 15.38
N GLU A 722 8.75 30.15 15.65
CA GLU A 722 9.86 30.45 14.74
C GLU A 722 9.71 29.67 13.42
N ALA A 723 9.36 28.38 13.47
CA ALA A 723 9.12 27.62 12.27
C ALA A 723 7.98 28.19 11.40
N LYS A 724 6.92 28.69 12.03
CA LYS A 724 5.84 29.40 11.34
C LYS A 724 6.33 30.71 10.71
N GLU A 725 7.11 31.51 11.46
CA GLU A 725 7.71 32.75 10.93
C GLU A 725 8.62 32.47 9.71
N TYR A 726 9.34 31.35 9.71
CA TYR A 726 10.17 30.95 8.56
C TYR A 726 9.32 30.59 7.34
N ILE A 727 8.22 29.84 7.52
CA ILE A 727 7.28 29.50 6.44
C ILE A 727 6.62 30.77 5.89
N ASP A 728 6.12 31.60 6.75
CA ASP A 728 5.43 32.87 6.38
C ASP A 728 6.38 33.83 5.65
N GLY A 729 7.63 33.98 6.14
CA GLY A 729 8.68 34.77 5.49
C GLY A 729 9.03 34.25 4.09
N TYR A 730 9.17 32.94 3.94
CA TYR A 730 9.40 32.27 2.65
C TYR A 730 8.28 32.56 1.66
N LEU A 731 7.03 32.30 2.04
CA LEU A 731 5.86 32.49 1.17
C LEU A 731 5.59 33.97 0.84
N LYS A 732 6.03 34.89 1.71
CA LYS A 732 5.97 36.32 1.43
C LYS A 732 7.01 36.73 0.39
N HIS A 733 8.22 36.20 0.46
CA HIS A 733 9.30 36.51 -0.50
C HIS A 733 9.04 35.83 -1.85
N PHE A 734 8.62 34.57 -1.85
CA PHE A 734 8.25 33.82 -3.04
C PHE A 734 6.71 33.78 -3.20
N SER A 735 6.13 34.94 -3.49
CA SER A 735 4.66 35.09 -3.55
C SER A 735 4.01 34.29 -4.68
N GLY A 736 4.76 34.07 -5.78
CA GLY A 736 4.35 33.17 -6.87
C GLY A 736 4.15 31.74 -6.40
N VAL A 737 5.05 31.23 -5.52
CA VAL A 737 4.95 29.91 -4.92
C VAL A 737 3.70 29.81 -4.03
N ALA A 738 3.43 30.84 -3.20
CA ALA A 738 2.23 30.85 -2.35
C ALA A 738 0.94 30.80 -3.18
N SER A 739 0.86 31.59 -4.26
CA SER A 739 -0.27 31.61 -5.18
C SER A 739 -0.44 30.29 -5.92
N TYR A 740 0.67 29.68 -6.36
CA TYR A 740 0.68 28.38 -7.02
C TYR A 740 0.15 27.28 -6.11
N MET A 741 0.62 27.19 -4.86
CA MET A 741 0.19 26.17 -3.90
C MET A 741 -1.33 26.21 -3.69
N ASN A 742 -1.93 27.38 -3.60
CA ASN A 742 -3.38 27.54 -3.45
C ASN A 742 -4.13 27.11 -4.72
N ARG A 743 -3.65 27.55 -5.91
CA ARG A 743 -4.25 27.16 -7.20
C ARG A 743 -4.23 25.62 -7.40
N MET A 744 -3.16 24.94 -6.97
CA MET A 744 -3.06 23.48 -7.10
C MET A 744 -4.11 22.76 -6.26
N ILE A 745 -4.35 23.23 -5.04
CA ILE A 745 -5.39 22.64 -4.18
C ILE A 745 -6.78 22.85 -4.77
N GLU A 746 -7.11 24.10 -5.12
CA GLU A 746 -8.44 24.42 -5.66
C GLU A 746 -8.67 23.71 -7.00
N GLY A 747 -7.69 23.75 -7.90
CA GLY A 747 -7.79 23.04 -9.18
C GLY A 747 -7.92 21.52 -9.02
N ALA A 748 -7.26 20.93 -8.02
CA ALA A 748 -7.39 19.50 -7.73
C ALA A 748 -8.74 19.14 -7.09
N LYS A 749 -9.32 20.03 -6.28
CA LYS A 749 -10.70 19.87 -5.77
C LYS A 749 -11.73 19.88 -6.89
N ASP A 750 -11.59 20.82 -7.84
CA ASP A 750 -12.53 20.96 -8.96
C ASP A 750 -12.44 19.80 -9.95
N LYS A 751 -11.22 19.36 -10.29
CA LYS A 751 -10.96 18.32 -11.29
C LYS A 751 -11.00 16.88 -10.73
N GLY A 752 -10.84 16.70 -9.42
CA GLY A 752 -10.68 15.41 -8.77
C GLY A 752 -9.27 14.80 -8.92
N TYR A 753 -8.33 15.48 -9.57
CA TYR A 753 -6.95 15.01 -9.77
C TYR A 753 -5.96 16.17 -9.81
N SER A 754 -4.69 15.85 -9.58
CA SER A 754 -3.53 16.72 -9.83
C SER A 754 -2.76 16.22 -11.05
N GLU A 755 -2.15 17.11 -11.83
CA GLU A 755 -1.43 16.74 -13.06
C GLU A 755 -0.06 17.41 -13.16
N THR A 756 0.90 16.73 -13.84
CA THR A 756 2.23 17.27 -14.17
C THR A 756 2.20 18.17 -15.40
N LEU A 757 3.34 18.81 -15.68
CA LEU A 757 3.56 19.55 -16.93
C LEU A 757 3.28 18.68 -18.17
N PHE A 758 3.60 17.38 -18.11
CA PHE A 758 3.44 16.40 -19.18
C PHE A 758 2.11 15.63 -19.12
N LYS A 759 1.12 16.14 -18.34
CA LYS A 759 -0.25 15.57 -18.25
C LYS A 759 -0.36 14.25 -17.51
N ARG A 760 0.68 13.80 -16.79
CA ARG A 760 0.55 12.67 -15.87
C ARG A 760 -0.41 13.05 -14.75
N ARG A 761 -1.42 12.20 -14.48
CA ARG A 761 -2.47 12.47 -13.50
C ARG A 761 -2.33 11.61 -12.27
N ARG A 762 -2.73 12.16 -11.13
CA ARG A 762 -3.00 11.44 -9.90
C ARG A 762 -4.35 11.84 -9.36
N TYR A 763 -5.28 10.91 -9.28
CA TYR A 763 -6.61 11.13 -8.72
C TYR A 763 -6.53 11.27 -7.19
N LEU A 764 -7.33 12.20 -6.63
CA LEU A 764 -7.27 12.61 -5.22
C LEU A 764 -8.66 12.58 -4.56
N PRO A 765 -9.27 11.40 -4.41
CA PRO A 765 -10.56 11.28 -3.72
C PRO A 765 -10.50 11.75 -2.26
N GLU A 766 -9.30 11.78 -1.65
CA GLU A 766 -9.07 12.26 -0.29
C GLU A 766 -9.48 13.73 -0.08
N LEU A 767 -9.46 14.55 -1.14
CA LEU A 767 -9.86 15.97 -1.06
C LEU A 767 -11.34 16.18 -0.74
N SER A 768 -12.18 15.22 -1.10
CA SER A 768 -13.63 15.23 -0.84
C SER A 768 -13.99 14.59 0.51
N SER A 769 -13.02 14.05 1.25
CA SER A 769 -13.27 13.35 2.52
C SER A 769 -13.73 14.28 3.63
N GLY A 770 -14.73 13.87 4.40
CA GLY A 770 -15.13 14.51 5.66
C GLY A 770 -14.04 14.46 6.74
N ASN A 771 -13.12 13.49 6.66
CA ASN A 771 -12.00 13.36 7.59
C ASN A 771 -10.93 14.41 7.34
N ARG A 772 -10.73 15.31 8.31
CA ARG A 772 -9.75 16.40 8.24
C ARG A 772 -8.31 15.92 7.97
N MET A 773 -7.90 14.78 8.52
CA MET A 773 -6.54 14.26 8.34
C MET A 773 -6.32 13.76 6.91
N LEU A 774 -7.32 13.06 6.35
CA LEU A 774 -7.27 12.59 4.96
C LEU A 774 -7.33 13.74 3.97
N ARG A 775 -8.20 14.72 4.21
CA ARG A 775 -8.25 15.93 3.37
C ARG A 775 -6.93 16.69 3.40
N ALA A 776 -6.32 16.87 4.58
CA ALA A 776 -5.00 17.49 4.70
C ALA A 776 -3.89 16.66 4.00
N PHE A 777 -4.01 15.34 3.97
CA PHE A 777 -3.12 14.48 3.18
C PHE A 777 -3.34 14.73 1.69
N GLY A 778 -4.58 14.74 1.20
CA GLY A 778 -4.92 15.06 -0.19
C GLY A 778 -4.40 16.43 -0.63
N GLU A 779 -4.52 17.45 0.21
CA GLU A 779 -3.98 18.78 -0.07
C GLU A 779 -2.45 18.81 -0.18
N ARG A 780 -1.73 18.05 0.66
CA ARG A 780 -0.27 17.90 0.51
C ARG A 780 0.10 17.22 -0.79
N VAL A 781 -0.62 16.16 -1.16
CA VAL A 781 -0.37 15.45 -2.42
C VAL A 781 -0.70 16.34 -3.63
N ALA A 782 -1.77 17.13 -3.57
CA ALA A 782 -2.14 18.06 -4.65
C ALA A 782 -1.05 19.09 -4.94
N ARG A 783 -0.33 19.57 -3.92
CA ARG A 783 0.81 20.50 -4.06
C ARG A 783 2.05 19.82 -4.61
N ASN A 784 2.37 18.64 -4.09
CA ASN A 784 3.64 17.96 -4.33
C ASN A 784 3.67 17.21 -5.67
N MET A 785 2.55 16.58 -6.06
CA MET A 785 2.49 15.72 -7.25
C MET A 785 2.91 16.42 -8.55
N PRO A 786 2.48 17.67 -8.86
CA PRO A 786 2.92 18.35 -10.08
C PRO A 786 4.43 18.57 -10.11
N ILE A 787 5.06 18.82 -8.97
CA ILE A 787 6.49 19.10 -8.85
C ILE A 787 7.29 17.81 -8.99
N GLN A 788 7.04 16.84 -8.13
CA GLN A 788 7.75 15.54 -8.15
C GLN A 788 7.51 14.77 -9.44
N GLY A 789 6.26 14.75 -9.92
CA GLY A 789 5.93 14.03 -11.14
C GLY A 789 6.55 14.69 -12.37
N THR A 790 6.61 16.03 -12.45
CA THR A 790 7.30 16.73 -13.53
C THR A 790 8.80 16.47 -13.49
N ALA A 791 9.44 16.47 -12.30
CA ALA A 791 10.84 16.10 -12.15
C ALA A 791 11.10 14.66 -12.62
N ALA A 792 10.20 13.73 -12.25
CA ALA A 792 10.29 12.33 -12.72
C ALA A 792 10.12 12.21 -14.24
N ASP A 793 9.24 12.99 -14.86
CA ASP A 793 9.07 13.00 -16.32
C ASP A 793 10.31 13.59 -17.01
N ILE A 794 10.92 14.63 -16.45
CA ILE A 794 12.16 15.26 -17.00
C ILE A 794 13.31 14.26 -17.00
N ILE A 795 13.54 13.53 -15.90
CA ILE A 795 14.63 12.54 -15.87
C ILE A 795 14.38 11.38 -16.83
N LYS A 796 13.14 10.95 -17.03
CA LYS A 796 12.76 9.96 -18.04
C LYS A 796 13.07 10.44 -19.46
N ILE A 797 12.77 11.70 -19.75
CA ILE A 797 13.10 12.31 -21.04
C ILE A 797 14.62 12.36 -21.22
N ALA A 798 15.38 12.74 -20.18
CA ALA A 798 16.83 12.74 -20.20
C ALA A 798 17.39 11.35 -20.50
N MET A 799 16.89 10.30 -19.81
CA MET A 799 17.30 8.91 -20.05
C MET A 799 17.08 8.50 -21.52
N VAL A 800 15.91 8.80 -22.08
CA VAL A 800 15.61 8.48 -23.49
C VAL A 800 16.53 9.24 -24.45
N LYS A 801 16.81 10.51 -24.19
CA LYS A 801 17.70 11.33 -25.02
C LYS A 801 19.15 10.87 -24.93
N VAL A 802 19.64 10.56 -23.73
CA VAL A 802 20.99 10.03 -23.52
C VAL A 802 21.17 8.70 -24.25
N ASP A 803 20.28 7.71 -24.04
CA ASP A 803 20.37 6.41 -24.72
C ASP A 803 20.35 6.57 -26.25
N ARG A 804 19.46 7.43 -26.76
CA ARG A 804 19.38 7.72 -28.20
C ARG A 804 20.70 8.32 -28.70
N ARG A 805 21.23 9.33 -28.05
CA ARG A 805 22.42 10.05 -28.47
C ARG A 805 23.66 9.16 -28.45
N LEU A 806 23.84 8.37 -27.40
CA LEU A 806 24.93 7.37 -27.31
C LEU A 806 24.83 6.34 -28.45
N THR A 807 23.62 5.90 -28.78
CA THR A 807 23.38 4.98 -29.91
C THR A 807 23.67 5.61 -31.26
N GLU A 808 23.23 6.85 -31.52
CA GLU A 808 23.46 7.61 -32.78
C GLU A 808 24.95 7.87 -33.00
N GLU A 809 25.70 8.19 -31.93
CA GLU A 809 27.15 8.37 -31.96
C GLU A 809 27.92 7.02 -31.98
N LYS A 810 27.19 5.88 -31.96
CA LYS A 810 27.76 4.50 -31.99
C LYS A 810 28.73 4.24 -30.85
N MET A 811 28.47 4.82 -29.68
CA MET A 811 29.31 4.63 -28.49
C MET A 811 28.99 3.28 -27.83
N LYS A 812 29.98 2.73 -27.15
CA LYS A 812 29.86 1.54 -26.31
C LYS A 812 29.36 1.89 -24.91
N SER A 813 29.39 3.17 -24.56
CA SER A 813 28.89 3.74 -23.31
C SER A 813 27.40 3.46 -23.17
N ARG A 814 26.94 3.11 -21.94
CA ARG A 814 25.57 2.68 -21.70
C ARG A 814 25.03 3.16 -20.33
N LEU A 815 23.77 3.52 -20.25
CA LEU A 815 23.08 3.73 -18.99
C LEU A 815 22.99 2.40 -18.23
N ILE A 816 23.29 2.41 -16.93
CA ILE A 816 23.23 1.21 -16.07
C ILE A 816 22.36 1.38 -14.85
N LEU A 817 22.17 2.62 -14.33
CA LEU A 817 21.35 2.88 -13.16
C LEU A 817 20.76 4.29 -13.20
N GLN A 818 19.57 4.45 -12.62
CA GLN A 818 18.94 5.72 -12.30
C GLN A 818 18.56 5.70 -10.81
N VAL A 819 18.95 6.72 -10.05
CA VAL A 819 18.68 6.87 -8.62
C VAL A 819 18.17 8.28 -8.38
N HIS A 820 16.91 8.43 -7.99
CA HIS A 820 16.25 9.73 -7.74
C HIS A 820 16.35 10.69 -8.93
N ASP A 821 17.30 11.64 -8.89
CA ASP A 821 17.63 12.65 -9.91
C ASP A 821 19.02 12.45 -10.56
N GLU A 822 19.64 11.29 -10.31
CA GLU A 822 20.98 10.87 -10.71
C GLU A 822 20.91 9.82 -11.84
N LEU A 823 21.79 9.95 -12.85
CA LEU A 823 21.99 8.98 -13.93
C LEU A 823 23.41 8.44 -13.87
N ILE A 824 23.55 7.11 -13.91
CA ILE A 824 24.84 6.45 -13.94
C ILE A 824 25.05 5.77 -15.29
N VAL A 825 26.16 6.11 -15.94
CA VAL A 825 26.59 5.56 -17.22
C VAL A 825 27.92 4.86 -17.03
N GLU A 826 28.04 3.65 -17.57
CA GLU A 826 29.31 2.95 -17.72
C GLU A 826 29.87 3.24 -19.13
N ALA A 827 31.12 3.68 -19.22
CA ALA A 827 31.77 4.10 -20.46
C ALA A 827 33.19 3.54 -20.55
N PRO A 828 33.66 3.06 -21.70
CA PRO A 828 35.06 2.85 -21.93
C PRO A 828 35.88 4.11 -21.63
N GLU A 829 37.10 3.95 -21.11
CA GLU A 829 37.93 5.08 -20.68
C GLU A 829 38.15 6.12 -21.81
N GLU A 830 38.26 5.65 -23.07
CA GLU A 830 38.38 6.52 -24.23
C GLU A 830 37.11 7.32 -24.57
N GLU A 831 35.97 6.85 -24.15
CA GLU A 831 34.67 7.49 -24.40
C GLU A 831 34.19 8.35 -23.23
N ALA A 832 34.73 8.18 -22.02
CA ALA A 832 34.18 8.68 -20.77
C ALA A 832 33.97 10.20 -20.77
N GLN A 833 34.90 11.00 -21.28
CA GLN A 833 34.76 12.45 -21.37
C GLN A 833 33.65 12.88 -22.34
N ARG A 834 33.53 12.18 -23.48
CA ARG A 834 32.48 12.46 -24.45
C ARG A 834 31.11 12.05 -23.93
N ALA A 835 31.03 10.89 -23.29
CA ALA A 835 29.80 10.40 -22.65
C ALA A 835 29.35 11.35 -21.54
N LEU A 836 30.26 11.85 -20.68
CA LEU A 836 29.90 12.85 -19.66
C LEU A 836 29.30 14.11 -20.29
N ALA A 837 29.91 14.62 -21.38
CA ALA A 837 29.42 15.79 -22.08
C ALA A 837 27.99 15.55 -22.62
N ILE A 838 27.74 14.39 -23.25
CA ILE A 838 26.43 14.00 -23.77
C ILE A 838 25.40 13.90 -22.63
N VAL A 839 25.73 13.21 -21.53
CA VAL A 839 24.80 13.05 -20.40
C VAL A 839 24.40 14.41 -19.85
N LYS A 840 25.35 15.32 -19.62
CA LYS A 840 25.07 16.67 -19.13
C LYS A 840 24.24 17.47 -20.13
N GLU A 841 24.60 17.50 -21.41
CA GLU A 841 23.88 18.21 -22.46
C GLU A 841 22.43 17.73 -22.54
N GLU A 842 22.16 16.42 -22.54
CA GLU A 842 20.80 15.88 -22.68
C GLU A 842 19.98 16.05 -21.39
N MET A 843 20.61 15.98 -20.22
CA MET A 843 19.96 16.31 -18.95
C MET A 843 19.56 17.80 -18.91
N GLU A 844 20.46 18.71 -19.20
CA GLU A 844 20.22 20.15 -19.17
C GLU A 844 19.19 20.60 -20.22
N ASN A 845 19.13 19.89 -21.35
CA ASN A 845 18.17 20.17 -22.45
C ASN A 845 16.99 19.19 -22.49
N ALA A 846 16.72 18.46 -21.41
CA ALA A 846 15.64 17.48 -21.37
C ALA A 846 14.29 18.14 -21.61
N CYS A 847 14.05 19.30 -21.00
CA CYS A 847 12.80 20.05 -21.10
C CYS A 847 13.08 21.57 -21.22
N LYS A 848 12.30 22.26 -22.03
CA LYS A 848 12.37 23.73 -22.13
C LYS A 848 11.57 24.35 -20.99
N MET A 849 12.27 25.04 -20.10
CA MET A 849 11.70 25.74 -18.94
C MET A 849 12.20 27.18 -18.88
N LYS A 850 11.56 28.01 -18.03
CA LYS A 850 12.00 29.37 -17.73
C LYS A 850 13.26 29.40 -16.87
N VAL A 851 13.47 28.31 -16.13
CA VAL A 851 14.64 28.06 -15.28
C VAL A 851 15.58 27.13 -16.01
N THR A 852 16.84 27.49 -16.11
CA THR A 852 17.87 26.59 -16.66
C THR A 852 18.02 25.33 -15.79
N LEU A 853 17.96 24.17 -16.40
CA LEU A 853 18.35 22.92 -15.74
C LEU A 853 19.86 22.84 -15.71
N ILE A 854 20.42 22.35 -14.60
CA ILE A 854 21.87 22.19 -14.43
C ILE A 854 22.10 20.75 -13.96
N ALA A 855 23.02 20.05 -14.62
CA ALA A 855 23.49 18.74 -14.23
C ALA A 855 24.99 18.81 -13.87
N ASP A 856 25.32 18.38 -12.67
CA ASP A 856 26.71 18.19 -12.24
C ASP A 856 27.11 16.73 -12.49
N GLY A 857 28.35 16.51 -12.96
CA GLY A 857 28.78 15.14 -13.23
C GLY A 857 30.26 14.94 -13.03
N LYS A 858 30.63 13.73 -12.66
CA LYS A 858 31.98 13.29 -12.41
C LYS A 858 32.27 11.93 -13.07
N ILE A 859 33.53 11.62 -13.25
CA ILE A 859 34.04 10.33 -13.76
C ILE A 859 34.91 9.70 -12.68
N ALA A 860 34.67 8.42 -12.39
CA ALA A 860 35.49 7.66 -11.46
C ALA A 860 35.38 6.14 -11.71
N LYS A 861 36.20 5.35 -11.00
CA LYS A 861 36.17 3.88 -11.08
C LYS A 861 35.07 3.24 -10.21
N THR A 862 34.64 3.95 -9.18
CA THR A 862 33.61 3.46 -8.26
C THR A 862 32.44 4.45 -8.15
N TRP A 863 31.27 3.99 -7.82
CA TRP A 863 30.12 4.86 -7.57
C TRP A 863 30.37 5.81 -6.37
N TYR A 864 31.13 5.37 -5.38
CA TYR A 864 31.50 6.20 -4.24
C TYR A 864 32.31 7.45 -4.63
N ASP A 865 33.27 7.29 -5.55
CA ASP A 865 34.16 8.37 -5.97
C ASP A 865 33.53 9.27 -7.03
N ALA A 866 32.56 8.75 -7.80
CA ALA A 866 31.85 9.47 -8.83
C ALA A 866 30.73 10.37 -8.25
N HIS A 867 30.20 10.06 -7.07
CA HIS A 867 29.09 10.78 -6.44
C HIS A 867 29.51 12.01 -5.63
#